data_9ee0336c7b8ae9d2b239880982866876
#
_entry.id   9ee0336c7b8ae9d2b239880982866876
#
_cell.length_a   1.000
_cell.length_b   1.000
_cell.length_c   1.000
_cell.angle_alpha   90.00
_cell.angle_beta   90.00
_cell.angle_gamma   90.00
#
_symmetry.space_group_name_H-M   'P 1'
#
loop_
_entity.id
_entity.type
_entity.pdbx_description
1 polymer ?
#
loop_
_entity_poly.entity_id
_entity_poly.type
_entity_poly.pdbx_seq_one_letter_code
_entity_poly.pdbx_strand_id
1 'polypeptide(L)'
;MENLESKIIAIIQNQPGVKARLIASKLGVDKTQVNFLLYGKLKSKVVQNKKYGWTLKSYDPEVNKTKPLDDKEKTSLGKLSKYYLDCITNDTENGIRVFAKSKYDLDYGELEKLPVLDNVSLNNEINKNEDLQKLISKSRSLKSNKTPYLGYPVSLMEIKSKKGQIWRFIEPIFTFPLDYKSKSSIEVNEDIPNLNPSFIRNVTDESQSSARFEEILLIYEELGLSDSEDIPELDDIFIRLQKIRPDWKWKEKIDPYKLSNKNKLSDLEELGIYNKALIVFGAKSMFTRGLENELNKLSDLDKQEYSDTSLGKFLKNNFEQNNTTTSKNLIEVLPLNNEQREAVSSSLNKPLTVITGPPGTGKSQVVTSILVNAAFNKKKVLFSSKNNKAVDVVEDRVNGLGPNPVLLRHGRGRYQNNLSEYLTNLLSSRASKSEEKNYTEYIEKHSRLITQRLDYQKNLDEIIKLRNEVDQFDQKLYPIREKSEELFKELSIPENQRKYKNMINKLESVWSTLEKNKESGGFGIFDWLTEGSRDEDVKSTKSTINEILQIKKFKTPAPKQNINLKNRARWKAFIEELIDELNIYIQINDYFDSVKKLSKSEKPEDISKRVDKLLKKISNNSDDLWKSWLKLQPNRLTQDERKVLNDYSSLLTLITNSDEKGDKVSKAIWAKFYKLFPHITNLLPCWAVTSLSATRIPFQPNFFDILVIDEASQCDIASILPLLYRSKSVVIIGDPKQLRHISVLRKQQDVQLMTKHDVFENYAGWNYSNVSFFDLCRGYCKPDDIINLKDHHRSHAQIINFSNKQFYGENLRIATRYENLKTLKDKKPAVRWIDVYGETQRPASGGGSYNTPEINKIIKYLNDLIFNKGYKGSIGIVSPFRAQVNYIRQSIIKDEKLEKELHSRDFICDTVHKFQGDRKSVV
;
A
#
# COMPACT_ATOMS: atom_id res chain seq x y z
N MET A 1 -20.01 -28.66 -5.95
CA MET A 1 -19.60 -27.51 -6.78
C MET A 1 -18.36 -27.90 -7.55
N GLU A 2 -18.48 -28.16 -8.84
CA GLU A 2 -17.28 -28.32 -9.67
C GLU A 2 -16.42 -27.07 -9.60
N ASN A 3 -15.18 -27.28 -9.24
CA ASN A 3 -14.23 -26.21 -9.02
C ASN A 3 -14.00 -25.42 -10.34
N LEU A 4 -14.12 -24.11 -10.31
CA LEU A 4 -13.89 -23.23 -11.47
C LEU A 4 -12.53 -23.51 -12.15
N GLU A 5 -11.54 -23.92 -11.39
CA GLU A 5 -10.22 -24.34 -11.87
C GLU A 5 -10.29 -25.52 -12.84
N SER A 6 -11.09 -26.53 -12.53
CA SER A 6 -11.29 -27.71 -13.38
C SER A 6 -11.99 -27.37 -14.70
N LYS A 7 -12.94 -26.45 -14.67
CA LYS A 7 -13.63 -25.95 -15.87
C LYS A 7 -12.71 -25.13 -16.78
N ILE A 8 -11.84 -24.31 -16.21
CA ILE A 8 -10.83 -23.56 -16.97
C ILE A 8 -9.86 -24.53 -17.66
N ILE A 9 -9.34 -25.53 -16.93
CA ILE A 9 -8.45 -26.56 -17.50
C ILE A 9 -9.13 -27.30 -18.64
N ALA A 10 -10.38 -27.72 -18.48
CA ALA A 10 -11.13 -28.44 -19.52
C ALA A 10 -11.30 -27.60 -20.79
N ILE A 11 -11.56 -26.28 -20.66
CA ILE A 11 -11.65 -25.38 -21.82
C ILE A 11 -10.29 -25.26 -22.53
N ILE A 12 -9.18 -25.11 -21.78
CA ILE A 12 -7.83 -25.01 -22.36
C ILE A 12 -7.43 -26.34 -23.02
N GLN A 13 -7.83 -27.48 -22.47
CA GLN A 13 -7.54 -28.79 -22.99
C GLN A 13 -8.28 -29.02 -24.31
N ASN A 14 -9.55 -28.63 -24.39
CA ASN A 14 -10.38 -28.74 -25.58
C ASN A 14 -10.04 -27.70 -26.66
N GLN A 15 -9.49 -26.59 -26.30
CA GLN A 15 -9.13 -25.52 -27.22
C GLN A 15 -7.77 -24.90 -26.83
N PRO A 16 -6.65 -25.58 -27.18
CA PRO A 16 -5.31 -25.03 -26.92
C PRO A 16 -5.11 -23.68 -27.62
N GLY A 17 -4.52 -22.73 -26.91
CA GLY A 17 -4.34 -21.37 -27.42
C GLY A 17 -5.54 -20.44 -27.18
N VAL A 18 -6.51 -20.84 -26.36
CA VAL A 18 -7.69 -20.03 -26.02
C VAL A 18 -7.30 -18.83 -25.16
N LYS A 19 -7.83 -17.64 -25.48
CA LYS A 19 -7.58 -16.40 -24.70
C LYS A 19 -8.44 -16.38 -23.41
N ALA A 20 -7.93 -15.76 -22.35
CA ALA A 20 -8.62 -15.66 -21.04
C ALA A 20 -10.02 -15.02 -21.14
N ARG A 21 -10.23 -14.06 -22.05
CA ARG A 21 -11.53 -13.46 -22.32
C ARG A 21 -12.57 -14.47 -22.84
N LEU A 22 -12.14 -15.36 -23.71
CA LEU A 22 -13.02 -16.40 -24.25
C LEU A 22 -13.36 -17.46 -23.20
N ILE A 23 -12.40 -17.77 -22.31
CA ILE A 23 -12.63 -18.65 -21.16
C ILE A 23 -13.67 -18.03 -20.21
N ALA A 24 -13.50 -16.75 -19.89
CA ALA A 24 -14.40 -15.98 -19.05
C ALA A 24 -15.83 -15.94 -19.62
N SER A 25 -15.95 -15.64 -20.93
CA SER A 25 -17.23 -15.63 -21.64
C SER A 25 -17.92 -16.99 -21.65
N LYS A 26 -17.17 -18.09 -21.87
CA LYS A 26 -17.73 -19.46 -21.87
C LYS A 26 -18.19 -19.94 -20.49
N LEU A 27 -17.60 -19.38 -19.42
CA LEU A 27 -17.93 -19.75 -18.03
C LEU A 27 -18.89 -18.78 -17.36
N GLY A 28 -19.23 -17.64 -18.00
CA GLY A 28 -20.08 -16.61 -17.43
C GLY A 28 -19.49 -15.92 -16.19
N VAL A 29 -18.15 -15.84 -16.10
CA VAL A 29 -17.42 -15.25 -14.97
C VAL A 29 -16.60 -14.05 -15.43
N ASP A 30 -16.19 -13.20 -14.46
CA ASP A 30 -15.35 -12.07 -14.76
C ASP A 30 -13.93 -12.50 -15.23
N LYS A 31 -13.39 -11.80 -16.25
CA LYS A 31 -12.06 -12.04 -16.82
C LYS A 31 -10.96 -11.93 -15.75
N THR A 32 -11.13 -11.05 -14.76
CA THR A 32 -10.18 -10.90 -13.64
C THR A 32 -10.10 -12.14 -12.77
N GLN A 33 -11.22 -12.83 -12.54
CA GLN A 33 -11.25 -14.10 -11.82
C GLN A 33 -10.53 -15.21 -12.58
N VAL A 34 -10.74 -15.28 -13.90
CA VAL A 34 -10.05 -16.25 -14.76
C VAL A 34 -8.55 -15.98 -14.78
N ASN A 35 -8.13 -14.73 -14.95
CA ASN A 35 -6.72 -14.33 -14.91
C ASN A 35 -6.09 -14.63 -13.55
N PHE A 36 -6.76 -14.35 -12.45
CA PHE A 36 -6.28 -14.67 -11.12
C PHE A 36 -5.97 -16.17 -10.96
N LEU A 37 -6.82 -17.04 -11.50
CA LEU A 37 -6.61 -18.49 -11.45
C LEU A 37 -5.50 -18.94 -12.41
N LEU A 38 -5.46 -18.41 -13.63
CA LEU A 38 -4.47 -18.78 -14.65
C LEU A 38 -3.05 -18.38 -14.24
N TYR A 39 -2.87 -17.17 -13.72
CA TYR A 39 -1.57 -16.67 -13.24
C TYR A 39 -1.24 -17.09 -11.80
N GLY A 40 -2.23 -17.57 -11.03
CA GLY A 40 -2.10 -18.07 -9.67
C GLY A 40 -2.09 -19.60 -9.59
N LYS A 41 -3.17 -20.19 -9.11
CA LYS A 41 -3.28 -21.63 -8.81
C LYS A 41 -3.06 -22.58 -9.98
N LEU A 42 -3.39 -22.17 -11.21
CA LEU A 42 -3.23 -22.97 -12.41
C LEU A 42 -1.88 -22.77 -13.12
N LYS A 43 -1.06 -21.86 -12.66
CA LYS A 43 0.24 -21.49 -13.24
C LYS A 43 1.17 -22.69 -13.47
N SER A 44 1.14 -23.68 -12.58
CA SER A 44 1.91 -24.92 -12.72
C SER A 44 1.42 -25.83 -13.83
N LYS A 45 0.15 -25.69 -14.25
CA LYS A 45 -0.53 -26.60 -15.19
C LYS A 45 -0.70 -26.00 -16.59
N VAL A 46 -0.61 -24.66 -16.72
CA VAL A 46 -0.84 -23.97 -17.99
C VAL A 46 0.33 -23.04 -18.35
N VAL A 47 0.50 -22.77 -19.65
CA VAL A 47 1.47 -21.80 -20.17
C VAL A 47 0.81 -20.91 -21.20
N GLN A 48 1.16 -19.63 -21.21
CA GLN A 48 0.67 -18.64 -22.18
C GLN A 48 1.63 -18.57 -23.37
N ASN A 49 1.12 -18.63 -24.58
CA ASN A 49 1.91 -18.48 -25.81
C ASN A 49 2.13 -16.98 -26.14
N LYS A 50 2.98 -16.68 -27.11
CA LYS A 50 3.30 -15.32 -27.57
C LYS A 50 2.10 -14.51 -28.11
N LYS A 51 0.96 -15.18 -28.42
CA LYS A 51 -0.30 -14.56 -28.88
C LYS A 51 -1.35 -14.49 -27.74
N TYR A 52 -0.90 -14.57 -26.48
CA TYR A 52 -1.75 -14.53 -25.29
C TYR A 52 -2.79 -15.66 -25.14
N GLY A 53 -2.64 -16.73 -25.89
CA GLY A 53 -3.45 -17.94 -25.77
C GLY A 53 -2.87 -18.89 -24.72
N TRP A 54 -3.74 -19.58 -23.99
CA TRP A 54 -3.37 -20.53 -22.94
C TRP A 54 -3.35 -21.95 -23.45
N THR A 55 -2.32 -22.73 -23.09
CA THR A 55 -2.18 -24.15 -23.37
C THR A 55 -1.79 -24.89 -22.10
N LEU A 56 -2.08 -26.20 -22.04
CA LEU A 56 -1.56 -27.05 -20.97
C LEU A 56 -0.05 -27.22 -21.13
N LYS A 57 0.68 -27.21 -20.01
CA LYS A 57 2.08 -27.67 -20.00
C LYS A 57 2.08 -29.18 -20.23
N SER A 58 2.62 -29.63 -21.35
CA SER A 58 2.92 -31.02 -21.55
C SER A 58 3.99 -31.43 -20.54
N TYR A 59 3.70 -32.39 -19.71
CA TYR A 59 4.68 -33.01 -18.81
C TYR A 59 5.62 -33.87 -19.66
N ASP A 60 6.79 -33.35 -19.99
CA ASP A 60 7.88 -34.12 -20.60
C ASP A 60 8.94 -34.37 -19.50
N PRO A 61 9.11 -35.65 -19.07
CA PRO A 61 10.04 -35.97 -17.99
C PRO A 61 11.52 -35.94 -18.42
N GLU A 62 11.87 -35.67 -19.67
CA GLU A 62 13.25 -35.73 -20.18
C GLU A 62 13.99 -34.36 -20.26
N VAL A 63 13.38 -33.22 -19.88
CA VAL A 63 14.02 -31.90 -19.98
C VAL A 63 14.78 -31.52 -18.70
N ASN A 64 14.92 -32.40 -17.73
CA ASN A 64 15.80 -32.19 -16.55
C ASN A 64 17.13 -32.90 -16.71
N LYS A 65 17.87 -32.64 -17.78
CA LYS A 65 19.30 -32.90 -17.84
C LYS A 65 20.06 -31.60 -17.85
N THR A 66 20.69 -31.36 -16.73
CA THR A 66 21.66 -30.31 -16.41
C THR A 66 22.60 -30.01 -17.58
N LYS A 67 22.56 -28.74 -18.05
CA LYS A 67 23.69 -28.11 -18.75
C LYS A 67 24.70 -27.60 -17.70
N PRO A 68 26.02 -27.64 -18.03
CA PRO A 68 27.04 -27.18 -17.07
C PRO A 68 26.91 -25.70 -16.75
N LEU A 69 27.07 -25.39 -15.47
CA LEU A 69 27.22 -24.04 -14.93
C LEU A 69 28.42 -23.36 -15.58
N ASP A 70 28.15 -22.34 -16.37
CA ASP A 70 29.14 -21.33 -16.70
C ASP A 70 28.50 -19.94 -16.53
N ASP A 71 29.26 -19.06 -15.85
CA ASP A 71 29.02 -17.64 -15.54
C ASP A 71 27.89 -17.28 -14.56
N LYS A 72 28.32 -16.86 -13.35
CA LYS A 72 27.64 -16.03 -12.34
C LYS A 72 26.15 -15.84 -12.62
N GLU A 73 25.32 -16.77 -12.17
CA GLU A 73 23.86 -16.57 -12.16
C GLU A 73 23.55 -15.26 -11.46
N LYS A 74 23.11 -14.30 -12.24
CA LYS A 74 22.64 -13.01 -11.73
C LYS A 74 21.57 -13.29 -10.68
N THR A 75 21.75 -12.79 -9.47
CA THR A 75 20.80 -12.96 -8.38
C THR A 75 19.40 -12.47 -8.82
N SER A 76 18.33 -13.01 -8.22
CA SER A 76 16.96 -12.54 -8.47
C SER A 76 16.83 -11.03 -8.27
N LEU A 77 17.56 -10.48 -7.29
CA LEU A 77 17.64 -9.04 -7.05
C LEU A 77 18.32 -8.31 -8.22
N GLY A 78 19.38 -8.90 -8.81
CA GLY A 78 20.05 -8.32 -9.97
C GLY A 78 19.13 -8.22 -11.18
N LYS A 79 18.32 -9.26 -11.44
CA LYS A 79 17.32 -9.26 -12.53
C LYS A 79 16.22 -8.23 -12.28
N LEU A 80 15.64 -8.19 -11.07
CA LEU A 80 14.63 -7.21 -10.67
C LEU A 80 15.15 -5.77 -10.74
N SER A 81 16.36 -5.51 -10.27
CA SER A 81 16.95 -4.17 -10.31
C SER A 81 17.11 -3.66 -11.74
N LYS A 82 17.52 -4.53 -12.66
CA LYS A 82 17.64 -4.18 -14.10
C LYS A 82 16.29 -3.95 -14.76
N TYR A 83 15.29 -4.77 -14.41
CA TYR A 83 13.92 -4.56 -14.83
C TYR A 83 13.41 -3.18 -14.38
N TYR A 84 13.58 -2.81 -13.11
CA TYR A 84 13.14 -1.51 -12.62
C TYR A 84 13.94 -0.34 -13.21
N LEU A 85 15.21 -0.52 -13.52
CA LEU A 85 16.01 0.48 -14.24
C LEU A 85 15.41 0.78 -15.61
N ASP A 86 15.02 -0.26 -16.36
CA ASP A 86 14.36 -0.08 -17.66
C ASP A 86 12.96 0.56 -17.48
N CYS A 87 12.19 0.16 -16.47
CA CYS A 87 10.90 0.80 -16.19
C CYS A 87 11.04 2.29 -15.90
N ILE A 88 11.98 2.69 -15.01
CA ILE A 88 12.21 4.10 -14.67
C ILE A 88 12.69 4.89 -15.88
N THR A 89 13.50 4.28 -16.72
CA THR A 89 14.00 4.93 -17.95
C THR A 89 12.86 5.22 -18.92
N ASN A 90 11.89 4.32 -19.02
CA ASN A 90 10.71 4.46 -19.88
C ASN A 90 9.60 5.32 -19.24
N ASP A 91 9.54 5.39 -17.90
CA ASP A 91 8.56 6.18 -17.11
C ASP A 91 9.13 7.57 -16.72
N THR A 92 9.87 8.24 -17.60
CA THR A 92 10.52 9.51 -17.26
C THR A 92 9.52 10.68 -17.20
N GLU A 93 9.30 11.24 -16.02
CA GLU A 93 8.45 12.43 -15.82
C GLU A 93 8.94 13.69 -16.53
N ASN A 94 10.23 13.76 -16.88
CA ASN A 94 10.83 14.98 -17.39
C ASN A 94 10.82 15.10 -18.92
N GLY A 95 10.54 14.02 -19.64
CA GLY A 95 10.50 14.01 -21.08
C GLY A 95 11.83 14.40 -21.77
N ILE A 96 11.81 14.41 -23.07
CA ILE A 96 12.98 14.69 -23.93
C ILE A 96 12.87 16.08 -24.52
N ARG A 97 13.89 16.89 -24.24
CA ARG A 97 14.05 18.25 -24.75
C ARG A 97 15.51 18.52 -25.06
N VAL A 98 15.81 19.06 -26.24
CA VAL A 98 17.16 19.45 -26.67
C VAL A 98 17.17 20.86 -27.24
N PHE A 99 18.32 21.52 -27.20
CA PHE A 99 18.48 22.83 -27.83
C PHE A 99 18.40 22.72 -29.38
N ALA A 100 17.63 23.60 -30.02
CA ALA A 100 17.52 23.65 -31.45
C ALA A 100 18.85 24.08 -32.12
N LYS A 101 19.60 24.97 -31.44
CA LYS A 101 20.95 25.38 -31.86
C LYS A 101 21.90 25.24 -30.66
N SER A 102 23.09 24.70 -30.90
CA SER A 102 24.15 24.62 -29.90
C SER A 102 25.44 25.15 -30.50
N LYS A 103 26.26 25.83 -29.65
CA LYS A 103 27.59 26.34 -30.07
C LYS A 103 28.61 25.21 -30.27
N TYR A 104 28.34 24.02 -29.66
CA TYR A 104 29.30 22.93 -29.68
C TYR A 104 28.79 21.77 -30.52
N ASP A 105 27.93 20.93 -29.97
CA ASP A 105 27.39 19.74 -30.65
C ASP A 105 25.87 19.67 -30.46
N LEU A 106 25.18 19.26 -31.50
CA LEU A 106 23.75 18.98 -31.41
C LEU A 106 23.53 17.65 -30.68
N ASP A 107 22.52 17.58 -29.84
CA ASP A 107 22.09 16.36 -29.17
C ASP A 107 20.97 15.63 -29.94
N TYR A 108 20.80 15.92 -31.21
CA TYR A 108 19.85 15.31 -32.15
C TYR A 108 20.39 15.30 -33.57
N GLY A 109 19.77 14.43 -34.38
CA GLY A 109 19.99 14.38 -35.84
C GLY A 109 18.70 14.01 -36.55
N GLU A 110 18.40 14.69 -37.66
CA GLU A 110 17.18 14.49 -38.44
C GLU A 110 17.26 13.22 -39.30
N LEU A 111 16.10 12.57 -39.52
CA LEU A 111 15.93 11.39 -40.34
C LEU A 111 15.15 11.74 -41.61
N GLU A 112 15.48 11.12 -42.74
CA GLU A 112 14.76 11.26 -43.99
C GLU A 112 13.53 10.39 -44.09
N LYS A 113 13.53 9.25 -43.38
CA LYS A 113 12.43 8.29 -43.30
C LYS A 113 12.16 7.88 -41.86
N LEU A 114 10.93 7.42 -41.56
CA LEU A 114 10.54 6.95 -40.26
C LEU A 114 10.75 5.42 -40.13
N PRO A 115 11.78 4.95 -39.43
CA PRO A 115 12.20 3.55 -39.44
C PRO A 115 11.16 2.56 -38.86
N VAL A 116 10.22 3.04 -38.07
CA VAL A 116 9.21 2.20 -37.43
C VAL A 116 8.04 1.78 -38.34
N LEU A 117 7.96 2.33 -39.56
CA LEU A 117 6.85 2.07 -40.48
C LEU A 117 7.21 1.14 -41.64
N ASP A 118 8.37 1.30 -42.28
CA ASP A 118 8.62 0.73 -43.61
C ASP A 118 9.72 -0.35 -43.62
N ASN A 119 9.93 -1.19 -42.65
CA ASN A 119 11.08 -2.11 -42.62
C ASN A 119 12.44 -1.43 -43.05
N VAL A 120 12.49 -0.10 -42.93
CA VAL A 120 13.67 0.68 -43.20
C VAL A 120 14.65 0.43 -42.09
N SER A 121 15.80 -0.14 -42.41
CA SER A 121 16.84 -0.34 -41.40
C SER A 121 17.27 1.00 -40.84
N LEU A 122 17.06 1.23 -39.55
CA LEU A 122 17.52 2.41 -38.83
C LEU A 122 19.01 2.63 -39.03
N ASN A 123 19.80 1.55 -39.13
CA ASN A 123 21.24 1.61 -39.41
C ASN A 123 21.55 2.13 -40.80
N ASN A 124 20.72 1.87 -41.82
CA ASN A 124 20.90 2.42 -43.13
C ASN A 124 20.69 3.94 -43.16
N GLU A 125 19.72 4.47 -42.45
CA GLU A 125 19.50 5.91 -42.29
C GLU A 125 20.66 6.56 -41.52
N ILE A 126 21.16 5.94 -40.47
CA ILE A 126 22.32 6.41 -39.69
C ILE A 126 23.58 6.45 -40.61
N ASN A 127 23.80 5.40 -41.38
CA ASN A 127 24.98 5.27 -42.22
C ASN A 127 25.02 6.29 -43.40
N LYS A 128 23.86 6.80 -43.80
CA LYS A 128 23.75 7.85 -44.81
C LYS A 128 24.01 9.27 -44.27
N ASN A 129 23.92 9.47 -42.96
CA ASN A 129 24.00 10.79 -42.33
C ASN A 129 25.22 10.89 -41.40
N GLU A 130 26.23 11.65 -41.80
CA GLU A 130 27.45 11.83 -41.02
C GLU A 130 27.21 12.44 -39.63
N ASP A 131 26.23 13.35 -39.50
CA ASP A 131 25.91 13.98 -38.23
C ASP A 131 25.33 12.93 -37.23
N LEU A 132 24.48 12.01 -37.74
CA LEU A 132 23.97 10.89 -36.94
C LEU A 132 25.08 9.91 -36.56
N GLN A 133 26.00 9.59 -37.48
CA GLN A 133 27.14 8.72 -37.17
C GLN A 133 28.04 9.32 -36.08
N LYS A 134 28.36 10.61 -36.17
CA LYS A 134 29.13 11.33 -35.14
C LYS A 134 28.39 11.34 -33.81
N LEU A 135 27.11 11.61 -33.83
CA LEU A 135 26.25 11.64 -32.63
C LEU A 135 26.23 10.31 -31.91
N ILE A 136 26.04 9.21 -32.64
CA ILE A 136 26.00 7.84 -32.08
C ILE A 136 27.37 7.38 -31.60
N SER A 137 28.46 7.68 -32.38
CA SER A 137 29.80 7.33 -31.95
C SER A 137 30.19 8.06 -30.64
N LYS A 138 29.81 9.32 -30.51
CA LYS A 138 30.02 10.13 -29.30
C LYS A 138 29.25 9.58 -28.12
N SER A 139 28.00 9.14 -28.29
CA SER A 139 27.20 8.56 -27.21
C SER A 139 27.77 7.25 -26.67
N ARG A 140 28.46 6.50 -27.49
CA ARG A 140 29.18 5.25 -27.12
C ARG A 140 30.48 5.49 -26.37
N SER A 141 31.22 6.54 -26.74
CA SER A 141 32.56 6.82 -26.21
C SER A 141 32.52 7.41 -24.80
N LEU A 142 31.44 8.08 -24.46
CA LEU A 142 31.22 8.61 -23.12
C LEU A 142 30.49 7.58 -22.30
N LYS A 143 30.88 7.40 -21.04
CA LYS A 143 29.96 6.90 -19.99
C LYS A 143 28.80 7.90 -19.88
N SER A 144 28.05 8.05 -20.98
CA SER A 144 27.12 9.14 -21.16
C SER A 144 25.85 8.86 -20.36
N ASN A 145 25.43 9.85 -19.60
CA ASN A 145 24.15 9.87 -18.90
C ASN A 145 22.98 10.17 -19.86
N LYS A 146 23.09 9.82 -21.14
CA LYS A 146 22.11 10.12 -22.19
C LYS A 146 21.70 8.82 -22.87
N THR A 147 20.40 8.64 -23.07
CA THR A 147 19.79 7.51 -23.77
C THR A 147 19.32 7.99 -25.16
N PRO A 148 19.54 7.20 -26.23
CA PRO A 148 19.03 7.54 -27.57
C PRO A 148 17.54 7.18 -27.69
N TYR A 149 16.79 8.05 -28.36
CA TYR A 149 15.39 7.86 -28.72
C TYR A 149 15.17 8.25 -30.19
N LEU A 150 14.28 7.53 -30.84
CA LEU A 150 13.65 7.97 -32.07
C LEU A 150 12.45 8.84 -31.67
N GLY A 151 12.31 10.01 -32.27
CA GLY A 151 11.25 10.96 -31.99
C GLY A 151 10.45 11.38 -33.23
N TYR A 152 9.10 11.41 -33.15
CA TYR A 152 8.21 11.83 -34.22
C TYR A 152 6.79 12.12 -33.69
N PRO A 153 6.02 13.08 -34.24
CA PRO A 153 6.50 14.27 -34.92
C PRO A 153 7.23 15.24 -33.99
N VAL A 154 7.78 16.32 -34.49
CA VAL A 154 8.70 17.19 -33.75
C VAL A 154 8.12 18.58 -33.52
N SER A 155 8.21 19.09 -32.30
CA SER A 155 7.82 20.45 -31.92
C SER A 155 9.02 21.34 -31.71
N LEU A 156 8.98 22.56 -32.29
CA LEU A 156 9.89 23.67 -32.01
C LEU A 156 9.22 24.66 -31.10
N MET A 157 9.88 25.02 -29.99
CA MET A 157 9.34 25.90 -28.95
C MET A 157 10.39 26.89 -28.43
N GLU A 158 9.93 27.94 -27.75
CA GLU A 158 10.77 28.92 -27.05
C GLU A 158 10.47 28.96 -25.56
N ILE A 159 11.49 29.13 -24.75
CA ILE A 159 11.39 29.39 -23.32
C ILE A 159 12.16 30.66 -23.01
N LYS A 160 11.51 31.61 -22.33
CA LYS A 160 12.15 32.81 -21.79
C LYS A 160 12.72 32.51 -20.40
N SER A 161 14.01 32.72 -20.19
CA SER A 161 14.63 32.64 -18.88
C SER A 161 14.18 33.79 -17.99
N LYS A 162 14.34 33.65 -16.67
CA LYS A 162 14.10 34.74 -15.70
C LYS A 162 14.94 35.99 -15.97
N LYS A 163 16.04 35.87 -16.73
CA LYS A 163 16.93 36.97 -17.16
C LYS A 163 16.60 37.52 -18.54
N GLY A 164 15.43 37.14 -19.13
CA GLY A 164 14.98 37.63 -20.44
C GLY A 164 15.62 36.95 -21.64
N GLN A 165 16.53 36.00 -21.49
CA GLN A 165 17.13 35.26 -22.61
C GLN A 165 16.12 34.27 -23.17
N ILE A 166 16.03 34.23 -24.49
CA ILE A 166 15.16 33.32 -25.25
C ILE A 166 15.97 32.10 -25.70
N TRP A 167 15.46 30.93 -25.36
CA TRP A 167 16.05 29.64 -25.72
C TRP A 167 15.09 28.87 -26.61
N ARG A 168 15.55 28.35 -27.75
CA ARG A 168 14.78 27.49 -28.66
C ARG A 168 15.11 26.04 -28.41
N PHE A 169 14.04 25.24 -28.24
CA PHE A 169 14.14 23.83 -27.98
C PHE A 169 13.36 23.01 -28.96
N ILE A 170 13.82 21.79 -29.18
CA ILE A 170 13.18 20.74 -29.96
C ILE A 170 12.67 19.70 -29.00
N GLU A 171 11.40 19.30 -29.17
CA GLU A 171 10.73 18.27 -28.39
C GLU A 171 9.98 17.33 -29.35
N PRO A 172 10.32 16.02 -29.41
CA PRO A 172 9.48 15.06 -30.10
C PRO A 172 8.17 14.89 -29.33
N ILE A 173 7.07 14.61 -30.03
CA ILE A 173 5.77 14.34 -29.39
C ILE A 173 5.70 12.90 -28.92
N PHE A 174 6.00 11.96 -29.81
CA PHE A 174 6.20 10.57 -29.46
C PHE A 174 7.69 10.21 -29.47
N THR A 175 8.05 9.28 -28.59
CA THR A 175 9.41 8.77 -28.47
C THR A 175 9.42 7.26 -28.44
N PHE A 176 10.42 6.67 -29.08
CA PHE A 176 10.69 5.24 -29.07
C PHE A 176 12.10 5.03 -28.53
N PRO A 177 12.28 4.26 -27.46
CA PRO A 177 13.60 3.93 -26.94
C PRO A 177 14.42 3.15 -27.96
N LEU A 178 15.71 3.45 -28.05
CA LEU A 178 16.66 2.77 -28.93
C LEU A 178 17.66 1.98 -28.11
N ASP A 179 17.89 0.72 -28.50
CA ASP A 179 18.88 -0.18 -27.87
C ASP A 179 20.07 -0.42 -28.79
N TYR A 180 21.27 -0.52 -28.18
CA TYR A 180 22.49 -0.93 -28.88
C TYR A 180 22.60 -2.45 -28.94
N LYS A 181 22.28 -3.07 -30.06
CA LYS A 181 22.37 -4.52 -30.25
C LYS A 181 23.81 -5.03 -30.43
N SER A 182 24.68 -4.19 -31.03
CA SER A 182 26.12 -4.45 -31.21
C SER A 182 26.91 -3.17 -31.24
N LYS A 183 28.24 -3.25 -31.43
CA LYS A 183 29.10 -2.07 -31.61
C LYS A 183 28.72 -1.22 -32.84
N SER A 184 27.97 -1.77 -33.81
CA SER A 184 27.61 -1.12 -35.07
C SER A 184 26.10 -1.00 -35.31
N SER A 185 25.23 -1.59 -34.51
CA SER A 185 23.80 -1.59 -34.79
C SER A 185 22.97 -1.06 -33.62
N ILE A 186 21.96 -0.26 -33.96
CA ILE A 186 20.94 0.27 -33.06
C ILE A 186 19.60 -0.20 -33.61
N GLU A 187 18.70 -0.62 -32.70
CA GLU A 187 17.34 -1.03 -33.02
C GLU A 187 16.34 -0.28 -32.19
N VAL A 188 15.14 -0.10 -32.70
CA VAL A 188 13.98 0.38 -31.95
C VAL A 188 13.55 -0.73 -31.01
N ASN A 189 13.46 -0.45 -29.72
CA ASN A 189 13.17 -1.47 -28.70
C ASN A 189 11.68 -1.75 -28.55
N GLU A 190 10.83 -0.84 -29.00
CA GLU A 190 9.37 -0.92 -28.79
C GLU A 190 8.60 -0.46 -30.03
N ASP A 191 7.56 -1.21 -30.37
CA ASP A 191 6.69 -0.90 -31.51
C ASP A 191 5.59 0.12 -31.15
N ILE A 192 5.45 0.52 -29.88
CA ILE A 192 4.41 1.40 -29.39
C ILE A 192 5.02 2.74 -28.93
N PRO A 193 4.55 3.89 -29.46
CA PRO A 193 5.09 5.19 -29.14
C PRO A 193 4.76 5.65 -27.71
N ASN A 194 5.72 6.25 -27.02
CA ASN A 194 5.54 6.92 -25.74
C ASN A 194 5.34 8.42 -25.95
N LEU A 195 4.28 8.99 -25.35
CA LEU A 195 4.11 10.45 -25.35
C LEU A 195 5.20 11.12 -24.51
N ASN A 196 5.77 12.17 -25.03
CA ASN A 196 6.83 12.92 -24.37
C ASN A 196 6.26 13.87 -23.29
N PRO A 197 6.49 13.62 -21.99
CA PRO A 197 5.95 14.45 -20.92
C PRO A 197 6.42 15.91 -20.96
N SER A 198 7.60 16.18 -21.54
CA SER A 198 8.10 17.54 -21.71
C SER A 198 7.24 18.34 -22.68
N PHE A 199 6.85 17.74 -23.78
CA PHE A 199 5.97 18.36 -24.77
C PHE A 199 4.57 18.62 -24.16
N ILE A 200 3.99 17.62 -23.50
CA ILE A 200 2.67 17.77 -22.87
C ILE A 200 2.64 18.90 -21.84
N ARG A 201 3.70 19.04 -21.04
CA ARG A 201 3.83 20.15 -20.08
C ARG A 201 3.74 21.52 -20.74
N ASN A 202 4.30 21.67 -21.91
CA ASN A 202 4.31 22.97 -22.60
C ASN A 202 3.00 23.29 -23.29
N VAL A 203 2.30 22.26 -23.76
CA VAL A 203 0.99 22.42 -24.41
C VAL A 203 -0.12 22.68 -23.40
N THR A 204 -0.03 22.10 -22.20
CA THR A 204 -1.02 22.27 -21.14
C THR A 204 -0.79 23.48 -20.26
N ASP A 205 0.35 24.18 -20.41
CA ASP A 205 0.79 25.31 -19.58
C ASP A 205 0.82 25.00 -18.06
N GLU A 206 0.98 23.73 -17.70
CA GLU A 206 0.94 23.27 -16.31
C GLU A 206 2.29 22.80 -15.77
N SER A 207 2.70 23.42 -14.67
CA SER A 207 3.94 23.08 -13.97
C SER A 207 3.87 21.82 -13.13
N GLN A 208 2.67 21.23 -12.94
CA GLN A 208 2.42 20.11 -12.01
C GLN A 208 2.40 18.76 -12.71
N SER A 209 3.10 17.78 -12.15
CA SER A 209 3.24 16.43 -12.72
C SER A 209 1.89 15.69 -12.86
N SER A 210 0.99 15.80 -11.89
CA SER A 210 -0.31 15.11 -11.91
C SER A 210 -1.19 15.48 -13.10
N ALA A 211 -1.24 16.77 -13.46
CA ALA A 211 -2.04 17.24 -14.59
C ALA A 211 -1.48 16.76 -15.95
N ARG A 212 -0.16 16.66 -16.06
CA ARG A 212 0.50 16.08 -17.23
C ARG A 212 0.16 14.62 -17.42
N PHE A 213 0.11 13.85 -16.34
CA PHE A 213 -0.27 12.44 -16.39
C PHE A 213 -1.72 12.24 -16.82
N GLU A 214 -2.63 13.05 -16.33
CA GLU A 214 -4.04 12.99 -16.73
C GLU A 214 -4.18 13.24 -18.23
N GLU A 215 -3.49 14.25 -18.79
CA GLU A 215 -3.53 14.54 -20.22
C GLU A 215 -2.88 13.43 -21.06
N ILE A 216 -1.78 12.85 -20.61
CA ILE A 216 -1.16 11.70 -21.27
C ILE A 216 -2.12 10.50 -21.30
N LEU A 217 -2.78 10.19 -20.18
CA LEU A 217 -3.74 9.10 -20.11
C LEU A 217 -4.95 9.32 -21.02
N LEU A 218 -5.47 10.56 -21.06
CA LEU A 218 -6.56 10.93 -21.97
C LEU A 218 -6.16 10.76 -23.44
N ILE A 219 -4.98 11.23 -23.82
CA ILE A 219 -4.48 11.06 -25.19
C ILE A 219 -4.30 9.58 -25.54
N TYR A 220 -3.81 8.77 -24.62
CA TYR A 220 -3.69 7.32 -24.81
C TYR A 220 -5.05 6.65 -24.98
N GLU A 221 -6.06 7.05 -24.20
CA GLU A 221 -7.42 6.54 -24.33
C GLU A 221 -8.04 6.94 -25.67
N GLU A 222 -7.95 8.21 -26.05
CA GLU A 222 -8.48 8.74 -27.30
C GLU A 222 -7.80 8.15 -28.56
N LEU A 223 -6.52 7.78 -28.46
CA LEU A 223 -5.77 7.09 -29.51
C LEU A 223 -6.01 5.57 -29.54
N GLY A 224 -6.69 5.00 -28.54
CA GLY A 224 -6.90 3.55 -28.42
C GLY A 224 -5.68 2.81 -27.91
N LEU A 225 -4.78 3.49 -27.16
CA LEU A 225 -3.52 2.94 -26.67
C LEU A 225 -3.58 2.47 -25.21
N SER A 226 -4.69 2.68 -24.50
CA SER A 226 -4.73 2.47 -23.05
C SER A 226 -4.97 1.02 -22.61
N ASP A 227 -5.80 0.22 -23.26
CA ASP A 227 -6.14 -1.14 -22.78
C ASP A 227 -6.62 -2.12 -23.88
N SER A 228 -6.51 -1.79 -25.17
CA SER A 228 -7.04 -2.66 -26.22
C SER A 228 -6.09 -3.81 -26.56
N GLU A 229 -6.63 -5.01 -26.71
CA GLU A 229 -5.93 -6.14 -27.32
C GLU A 229 -5.60 -5.87 -28.81
N ASP A 230 -6.25 -4.86 -29.39
CA ASP A 230 -6.05 -4.40 -30.78
C ASP A 230 -5.44 -2.98 -30.72
N ILE A 231 -4.13 -2.89 -30.82
CA ILE A 231 -3.41 -1.61 -30.92
C ILE A 231 -3.55 -1.11 -32.37
N PRO A 232 -3.96 0.17 -32.57
CA PRO A 232 -4.01 0.75 -33.91
C PRO A 232 -2.65 0.73 -34.60
N GLU A 233 -2.63 0.72 -35.92
CA GLU A 233 -1.39 0.87 -36.71
C GLU A 233 -0.71 2.21 -36.38
N LEU A 234 0.62 2.25 -36.42
CA LEU A 234 1.38 3.43 -36.00
C LEU A 234 1.08 4.69 -36.84
N ASP A 235 0.89 4.52 -38.13
CA ASP A 235 0.54 5.62 -39.04
C ASP A 235 -0.81 6.24 -38.71
N ASP A 236 -1.78 5.39 -38.35
CA ASP A 236 -3.12 5.84 -37.92
C ASP A 236 -3.03 6.61 -36.57
N ILE A 237 -2.20 6.14 -35.65
CA ILE A 237 -1.94 6.84 -34.36
C ILE A 237 -1.44 8.26 -34.61
N PHE A 238 -0.45 8.43 -35.48
CA PHE A 238 0.14 9.75 -35.75
C PHE A 238 -0.86 10.70 -36.44
N ILE A 239 -1.60 10.19 -37.43
CA ILE A 239 -2.61 10.96 -38.17
C ILE A 239 -3.79 11.32 -37.27
N ARG A 240 -4.24 10.39 -36.42
CA ARG A 240 -5.30 10.61 -35.44
C ARG A 240 -4.93 11.66 -34.41
N LEU A 241 -3.68 11.70 -33.94
CA LEU A 241 -3.24 12.73 -33.00
C LEU A 241 -3.51 14.15 -33.50
N GLN A 242 -3.21 14.43 -34.78
CA GLN A 242 -3.51 15.73 -35.35
C GLN A 242 -5.01 16.03 -35.41
N LYS A 243 -5.84 15.02 -35.64
CA LYS A 243 -7.32 15.16 -35.66
C LYS A 243 -7.93 15.38 -34.27
N ILE A 244 -7.41 14.73 -33.24
CA ILE A 244 -7.93 14.85 -31.86
C ILE A 244 -7.39 16.07 -31.11
N ARG A 245 -6.28 16.64 -31.61
CA ARG A 245 -5.66 17.85 -31.06
C ARG A 245 -5.45 18.92 -32.15
N PRO A 246 -6.52 19.40 -32.81
CA PRO A 246 -6.41 20.39 -33.88
C PRO A 246 -5.94 21.77 -33.40
N ASP A 247 -6.06 22.04 -32.11
CA ASP A 247 -5.66 23.25 -31.40
C ASP A 247 -4.14 23.38 -31.22
N TRP A 248 -3.40 22.29 -31.33
CA TRP A 248 -1.95 22.36 -31.24
C TRP A 248 -1.37 23.09 -32.47
N LYS A 249 -0.29 23.79 -32.27
CA LYS A 249 0.30 24.62 -33.32
C LYS A 249 0.91 23.81 -34.47
N TRP A 250 0.08 23.09 -35.21
CA TRP A 250 0.51 22.34 -36.40
C TRP A 250 0.97 23.27 -37.51
N LYS A 251 2.21 23.12 -37.99
CA LYS A 251 2.78 23.87 -39.12
C LYS A 251 2.70 23.08 -40.39
N GLU A 252 2.65 21.76 -40.29
CA GLU A 252 2.57 20.85 -41.41
C GLU A 252 1.50 19.78 -41.18
N LYS A 253 0.99 19.24 -42.27
CA LYS A 253 0.12 18.05 -42.18
C LYS A 253 1.00 16.86 -41.86
N ILE A 254 0.56 16.04 -40.91
CA ILE A 254 1.26 14.83 -40.51
C ILE A 254 1.07 13.74 -41.57
N ASP A 255 2.20 13.33 -42.17
CA ASP A 255 2.31 12.24 -43.11
C ASP A 255 3.57 11.43 -42.75
N PRO A 256 3.42 10.32 -42.06
CA PRO A 256 4.56 9.55 -41.56
C PRO A 256 5.33 8.85 -42.68
N TYR A 257 4.72 8.65 -43.86
CA TYR A 257 5.38 8.06 -45.04
C TYR A 257 6.16 9.08 -45.87
N LYS A 258 5.88 10.38 -45.72
CA LYS A 258 6.52 11.44 -46.46
C LYS A 258 6.95 12.58 -45.53
N LEU A 259 8.09 12.38 -44.88
CA LEU A 259 8.64 13.40 -43.98
C LEU A 259 9.01 14.69 -44.73
N SER A 260 8.90 15.82 -44.02
CA SER A 260 9.23 17.13 -44.60
C SER A 260 10.76 17.33 -44.65
N ASN A 261 11.30 17.50 -45.85
CA ASN A 261 12.71 17.78 -46.07
C ASN A 261 13.00 19.28 -46.33
N LYS A 262 11.95 20.13 -46.13
CA LYS A 262 12.09 21.60 -46.22
C LYS A 262 12.87 22.09 -45.01
N ASN A 263 13.90 22.78 -45.09
CA ASN A 263 14.72 23.40 -44.03
C ASN A 263 15.09 22.44 -42.86
N LYS A 264 16.28 22.60 -42.33
CA LYS A 264 16.68 21.90 -41.07
C LYS A 264 15.93 22.46 -39.88
N LEU A 265 15.70 21.65 -38.86
CA LEU A 265 15.05 22.06 -37.58
C LEU A 265 15.78 23.26 -36.95
N SER A 266 17.10 23.32 -37.07
CA SER A 266 17.92 24.43 -36.59
C SER A 266 17.58 25.75 -37.25
N ASP A 267 17.06 25.73 -38.48
CA ASP A 267 16.88 26.91 -39.35
C ASP A 267 15.41 27.38 -39.41
N LEU A 268 14.52 26.63 -38.75
CA LEU A 268 13.11 26.99 -38.65
C LEU A 268 12.91 28.22 -37.76
N GLU A 269 12.14 29.18 -38.22
CA GLU A 269 11.83 30.40 -37.48
C GLU A 269 10.51 30.34 -36.75
N GLU A 270 9.51 29.65 -37.31
CA GLU A 270 8.17 29.57 -36.73
C GLU A 270 8.06 28.47 -35.71
N LEU A 271 7.44 28.80 -34.55
CA LEU A 271 7.20 27.85 -33.47
C LEU A 271 5.98 26.98 -33.81
N GLY A 272 6.09 25.67 -33.59
CA GLY A 272 5.02 24.73 -33.82
C GLY A 272 5.47 23.31 -34.10
N ILE A 273 4.55 22.47 -34.56
CA ILE A 273 4.78 21.05 -34.82
C ILE A 273 4.99 20.79 -36.30
N TYR A 274 6.03 20.04 -36.60
CA TYR A 274 6.51 19.74 -37.96
C TYR A 274 6.48 18.25 -38.23
N ASN A 275 6.21 17.89 -39.47
CA ASN A 275 6.23 16.51 -39.96
C ASN A 275 7.67 15.99 -40.19
N LYS A 276 8.47 15.98 -39.11
CA LYS A 276 9.88 15.60 -39.09
C LYS A 276 10.16 14.54 -38.07
N ALA A 277 11.11 13.66 -38.31
CA ALA A 277 11.61 12.65 -37.41
C ALA A 277 13.09 12.89 -37.08
N LEU A 278 13.50 12.46 -35.88
CA LEU A 278 14.88 12.63 -35.43
C LEU A 278 15.31 11.50 -34.49
N ILE A 279 16.64 11.31 -34.42
CA ILE A 279 17.25 10.63 -33.26
C ILE A 279 17.69 11.71 -32.31
N VAL A 280 17.30 11.57 -31.03
CA VAL A 280 17.58 12.53 -29.99
C VAL A 280 18.15 11.82 -28.76
N PHE A 281 19.08 12.48 -28.07
CA PHE A 281 19.67 12.01 -26.84
C PHE A 281 19.04 12.74 -25.64
N GLY A 282 18.16 12.03 -24.95
CA GLY A 282 17.55 12.54 -23.74
C GLY A 282 18.49 12.49 -22.55
N ALA A 283 18.59 13.58 -21.77
CA ALA A 283 19.29 13.53 -20.50
C ALA A 283 18.45 12.75 -19.48
N LYS A 284 19.07 11.81 -18.75
CA LYS A 284 18.43 11.14 -17.62
C LYS A 284 17.99 12.17 -16.58
N SER A 285 16.81 11.97 -16.00
CA SER A 285 16.28 12.84 -14.94
C SER A 285 17.27 12.99 -13.79
N MET A 286 17.53 14.21 -13.35
CA MET A 286 18.36 14.44 -12.16
C MET A 286 17.71 13.86 -10.89
N PHE A 287 16.39 13.74 -10.87
CA PHE A 287 15.65 13.20 -9.72
C PHE A 287 15.72 11.67 -9.63
N THR A 288 15.71 10.97 -10.78
CA THR A 288 15.79 9.50 -10.82
C THR A 288 17.24 9.00 -10.81
N ARG A 289 18.22 9.83 -11.17
CA ARG A 289 19.65 9.47 -11.24
C ARG A 289 20.18 8.83 -9.93
N GLY A 290 19.75 9.37 -8.81
CA GLY A 290 20.12 8.80 -7.50
C GLY A 290 19.58 7.39 -7.32
N LEU A 291 18.30 7.18 -7.63
CA LEU A 291 17.64 5.89 -7.56
C LEU A 291 18.25 4.89 -8.56
N GLU A 292 18.52 5.31 -9.80
CA GLU A 292 19.19 4.48 -10.81
C GLU A 292 20.57 3.99 -10.33
N ASN A 293 21.36 4.88 -9.71
CA ASN A 293 22.65 4.51 -9.14
C ASN A 293 22.51 3.48 -8.01
N GLU A 294 21.48 3.58 -7.18
CA GLU A 294 21.24 2.62 -6.09
C GLU A 294 20.69 1.30 -6.61
N LEU A 295 19.80 1.30 -7.60
CA LEU A 295 19.37 0.08 -8.26
C LEU A 295 20.52 -0.65 -8.96
N ASN A 296 21.48 0.07 -9.58
CA ASN A 296 22.68 -0.54 -10.10
C ASN A 296 23.54 -1.17 -8.98
N LYS A 297 23.70 -0.50 -7.84
CA LYS A 297 24.39 -1.09 -6.70
C LYS A 297 23.67 -2.35 -6.20
N LEU A 298 22.33 -2.32 -6.10
CA LEU A 298 21.54 -3.50 -5.74
C LEU A 298 21.70 -4.64 -6.73
N SER A 299 21.87 -4.33 -8.05
CA SER A 299 22.06 -5.36 -9.07
C SER A 299 23.38 -6.11 -8.93
N ASP A 300 24.36 -5.50 -8.29
CA ASP A 300 25.72 -6.04 -8.13
C ASP A 300 25.93 -6.76 -6.79
N LEU A 301 24.94 -6.74 -5.86
CA LEU A 301 25.03 -7.36 -4.54
C LEU A 301 24.97 -8.89 -4.62
N ASP A 302 25.80 -9.52 -3.82
CA ASP A 302 25.72 -10.97 -3.57
C ASP A 302 24.56 -11.30 -2.62
N LYS A 303 24.01 -12.51 -2.73
CA LYS A 303 22.87 -12.96 -1.94
C LYS A 303 23.08 -12.83 -0.41
N GLN A 304 24.32 -12.97 0.06
CA GLN A 304 24.67 -12.86 1.48
C GLN A 304 24.54 -11.42 1.99
N GLU A 305 24.81 -10.42 1.15
CA GLU A 305 24.81 -9.01 1.52
C GLU A 305 23.42 -8.42 1.81
N TYR A 306 22.36 -9.02 1.25
CA TYR A 306 20.98 -8.53 1.45
C TYR A 306 20.06 -9.52 2.17
N SER A 307 20.50 -10.76 2.41
CA SER A 307 19.66 -11.86 2.93
C SER A 307 18.94 -11.53 4.23
N ASP A 308 19.58 -10.82 5.14
CA ASP A 308 19.05 -10.50 6.47
C ASP A 308 18.32 -9.16 6.52
N THR A 309 18.32 -8.41 5.43
CA THR A 309 17.59 -7.13 5.32
C THR A 309 16.11 -7.37 5.09
N SER A 310 15.28 -6.30 5.27
CA SER A 310 13.87 -6.36 4.86
C SER A 310 13.72 -6.74 3.40
N LEU A 311 14.60 -6.26 2.50
CA LEU A 311 14.61 -6.63 1.09
C LEU A 311 14.79 -8.15 0.89
N GLY A 312 15.77 -8.75 1.59
CA GLY A 312 15.99 -10.20 1.54
C GLY A 312 14.80 -11.00 2.04
N LYS A 313 14.11 -10.53 3.07
CA LYS A 313 12.89 -11.17 3.60
C LYS A 313 11.74 -11.14 2.59
N PHE A 314 11.55 -10.04 1.86
CA PHE A 314 10.56 -9.96 0.78
C PHE A 314 10.88 -10.92 -0.36
N LEU A 315 12.13 -10.97 -0.81
CA LEU A 315 12.55 -11.86 -1.90
C LEU A 315 12.45 -13.35 -1.54
N LYS A 316 12.64 -13.70 -0.27
CA LYS A 316 12.53 -15.07 0.26
C LYS A 316 11.12 -15.45 0.71
N ASN A 317 10.19 -14.48 0.78
CA ASN A 317 8.87 -14.62 1.42
C ASN A 317 8.99 -15.19 2.86
N ASN A 318 9.96 -14.69 3.62
CA ASN A 318 10.22 -15.16 4.98
C ASN A 318 10.04 -14.01 5.99
N PHE A 319 8.86 -13.95 6.58
CA PHE A 319 8.50 -13.04 7.66
C PHE A 319 8.12 -13.82 8.92
N GLU A 320 8.91 -14.87 9.27
CA GLU A 320 8.67 -15.65 10.48
C GLU A 320 8.61 -14.74 11.71
N GLN A 321 7.52 -14.84 12.42
CA GLN A 321 7.26 -14.09 13.64
C GLN A 321 7.91 -14.83 14.80
N ASN A 322 8.98 -14.31 15.34
CA ASN A 322 9.33 -14.63 16.71
C ASN A 322 8.24 -14.06 17.61
N ASN A 323 7.48 -14.93 18.25
CA ASN A 323 6.44 -14.55 19.24
C ASN A 323 7.07 -13.92 20.49
N THR A 324 7.73 -12.78 20.34
CA THR A 324 8.16 -11.97 21.47
C THR A 324 7.01 -11.06 21.88
N THR A 325 6.17 -11.58 22.76
CA THR A 325 5.17 -10.83 23.50
C THR A 325 5.84 -9.83 24.44
N THR A 326 6.21 -8.66 23.95
CA THR A 326 6.65 -7.58 24.82
C THR A 326 6.22 -6.21 24.33
N SER A 327 4.91 -5.95 24.42
CA SER A 327 4.38 -4.59 24.35
C SER A 327 4.22 -3.95 25.73
N LYS A 328 5.07 -4.30 26.70
CA LYS A 328 4.79 -3.93 28.11
C LYS A 328 4.84 -2.43 28.40
N ASN A 329 5.51 -1.59 27.61
CA ASN A 329 5.72 -0.19 27.98
C ASN A 329 5.59 0.78 26.79
N LEU A 330 4.44 0.79 26.11
CA LEU A 330 4.15 1.84 25.13
C LEU A 330 3.82 3.15 25.85
N ILE A 331 4.52 4.24 25.48
CA ILE A 331 4.11 5.58 25.88
C ILE A 331 3.06 6.12 24.90
N GLU A 332 1.94 6.56 25.42
CA GLU A 332 0.77 7.04 24.69
C GLU A 332 0.62 8.55 24.83
N VAL A 333 1.59 9.32 24.31
CA VAL A 333 1.57 10.78 24.30
C VAL A 333 0.30 11.31 23.60
N LEU A 334 -0.13 10.62 22.57
CA LEU A 334 -1.44 10.82 21.95
C LEU A 334 -2.35 9.66 22.36
N PRO A 335 -3.61 9.92 22.75
CA PRO A 335 -4.56 8.85 23.09
C PRO A 335 -4.75 7.89 21.92
N LEU A 336 -4.61 6.59 22.16
CA LEU A 336 -4.74 5.55 21.14
C LEU A 336 -5.97 4.67 21.42
N ASN A 337 -6.71 4.31 20.37
CA ASN A 337 -7.68 3.22 20.44
C ASN A 337 -6.96 1.85 20.34
N ASN A 338 -7.71 0.75 20.43
CA ASN A 338 -7.12 -0.58 20.47
C ASN A 338 -6.37 -0.93 19.20
N GLU A 339 -6.97 -0.67 18.02
CA GLU A 339 -6.34 -0.94 16.72
C GLU A 339 -5.08 -0.10 16.51
N GLN A 340 -5.10 1.17 16.92
CA GLN A 340 -3.93 2.04 16.85
C GLN A 340 -2.82 1.58 17.79
N ARG A 341 -3.16 1.13 18.99
CA ARG A 341 -2.20 0.58 19.96
C ARG A 341 -1.58 -0.71 19.45
N GLU A 342 -2.39 -1.59 18.89
CA GLU A 342 -1.92 -2.81 18.22
C GLU A 342 -0.96 -2.48 17.07
N ALA A 343 -1.30 -1.48 16.24
CA ALA A 343 -0.46 -1.02 15.15
C ALA A 343 0.91 -0.54 15.64
N VAL A 344 0.95 0.27 16.71
CA VAL A 344 2.21 0.74 17.30
C VAL A 344 3.00 -0.41 17.89
N SER A 345 2.37 -1.31 18.63
CA SER A 345 3.02 -2.48 19.23
C SER A 345 3.61 -3.42 18.17
N SER A 346 2.82 -3.76 17.14
CA SER A 346 3.27 -4.62 16.05
C SER A 346 4.44 -3.99 15.29
N SER A 347 4.38 -2.67 15.03
CA SER A 347 5.45 -1.92 14.34
C SER A 347 6.79 -1.96 15.05
N LEU A 348 6.80 -2.10 16.37
CA LEU A 348 8.02 -2.18 17.15
C LEU A 348 8.60 -3.60 17.24
N ASN A 349 7.78 -4.64 17.00
CA ASN A 349 8.15 -6.01 17.34
C ASN A 349 8.13 -6.98 16.15
N LYS A 350 7.31 -6.72 15.11
CA LYS A 350 7.20 -7.61 13.94
C LYS A 350 8.15 -7.21 12.80
N PRO A 351 8.64 -8.15 12.00
CA PRO A 351 9.47 -7.85 10.84
C PRO A 351 8.71 -7.15 9.71
N LEU A 352 7.41 -7.42 9.60
CA LEU A 352 6.49 -6.75 8.67
C LEU A 352 5.20 -6.39 9.41
N THR A 353 4.79 -5.13 9.32
CA THR A 353 3.49 -4.64 9.80
C THR A 353 2.78 -3.89 8.69
N VAL A 354 1.58 -4.34 8.33
CA VAL A 354 0.73 -3.69 7.32
C VAL A 354 -0.48 -3.08 8.00
N ILE A 355 -0.66 -1.77 7.83
CA ILE A 355 -1.72 -0.98 8.46
C ILE A 355 -2.60 -0.37 7.37
N THR A 356 -3.86 -0.76 7.34
CA THR A 356 -4.86 -0.14 6.47
C THR A 356 -5.55 0.99 7.23
N GLY A 357 -5.44 2.19 6.69
CA GLY A 357 -6.02 3.36 7.31
C GLY A 357 -6.87 4.19 6.33
N PRO A 358 -8.18 3.98 6.26
CA PRO A 358 -9.08 4.86 5.53
C PRO A 358 -8.93 6.34 5.89
N PRO A 359 -9.45 7.28 5.07
CA PRO A 359 -9.36 8.69 5.39
C PRO A 359 -9.96 9.02 6.76
N GLY A 360 -9.26 9.79 7.57
CA GLY A 360 -9.75 10.24 8.87
C GLY A 360 -9.63 9.23 10.02
N THR A 361 -9.02 8.06 9.83
CA THR A 361 -8.87 7.03 10.89
C THR A 361 -7.62 7.21 11.77
N GLY A 362 -6.89 8.30 11.62
CA GLY A 362 -5.76 8.60 12.49
C GLY A 362 -4.43 7.99 12.05
N LYS A 363 -4.22 7.66 10.76
CA LYS A 363 -2.92 7.18 10.23
C LYS A 363 -1.73 7.98 10.75
N SER A 364 -1.76 9.31 10.59
CA SER A 364 -0.67 10.17 11.04
C SER A 364 -0.47 10.15 12.57
N GLN A 365 -1.51 9.84 13.36
CA GLN A 365 -1.40 9.65 14.80
C GLN A 365 -0.65 8.36 15.13
N VAL A 366 -0.95 7.28 14.39
CA VAL A 366 -0.23 6.00 14.51
C VAL A 366 1.24 6.20 14.14
N VAL A 367 1.54 6.86 13.00
CA VAL A 367 2.92 7.18 12.58
C VAL A 367 3.65 7.95 13.67
N THR A 368 3.05 9.02 14.20
CA THR A 368 3.61 9.83 15.29
C THR A 368 3.92 8.96 16.51
N SER A 369 2.99 8.09 16.90
CA SER A 369 3.16 7.22 18.07
C SER A 369 4.23 6.13 17.83
N ILE A 370 4.37 5.62 16.60
CA ILE A 370 5.46 4.70 16.24
C ILE A 370 6.81 5.40 16.40
N LEU A 371 6.96 6.62 15.86
CA LEU A 371 8.21 7.38 15.92
C LEU A 371 8.59 7.75 17.36
N VAL A 372 7.62 8.22 18.17
CA VAL A 372 7.82 8.52 19.58
C VAL A 372 8.29 7.30 20.36
N ASN A 373 7.59 6.15 20.20
CA ASN A 373 7.95 4.94 20.91
C ASN A 373 9.28 4.33 20.43
N ALA A 374 9.58 4.42 19.15
CA ALA A 374 10.85 3.98 18.60
C ALA A 374 12.01 4.84 19.14
N ALA A 375 11.88 6.17 19.16
CA ALA A 375 12.86 7.08 19.76
C ALA A 375 13.08 6.79 21.24
N PHE A 376 11.99 6.63 22.01
CA PHE A 376 12.04 6.31 23.42
C PHE A 376 12.79 4.99 23.72
N ASN A 377 12.61 4.00 22.85
CA ASN A 377 13.29 2.70 22.90
C ASN A 377 14.66 2.69 22.18
N LYS A 378 15.18 3.84 21.77
CA LYS A 378 16.46 4.01 21.05
C LYS A 378 16.57 3.18 19.77
N LYS A 379 15.45 2.87 19.11
CA LYS A 379 15.43 2.20 17.80
C LYS A 379 15.66 3.22 16.69
N LYS A 380 16.56 2.91 15.77
CA LYS A 380 16.81 3.73 14.59
C LYS A 380 15.66 3.58 13.59
N VAL A 381 15.02 4.68 13.24
CA VAL A 381 13.88 4.70 12.34
C VAL A 381 14.13 5.59 11.14
N LEU A 382 13.82 5.06 9.98
CA LEU A 382 13.69 5.84 8.75
C LEU A 382 12.22 5.97 8.38
N PHE A 383 11.71 7.21 8.44
CA PHE A 383 10.38 7.53 7.94
C PHE A 383 10.46 7.98 6.49
N SER A 384 9.61 7.43 5.64
CA SER A 384 9.55 7.78 4.22
C SER A 384 8.11 7.92 3.72
N SER A 385 7.95 8.83 2.77
CA SER A 385 6.73 8.98 1.97
C SER A 385 7.09 9.46 0.56
N LYS A 386 6.19 9.28 -0.41
CA LYS A 386 6.40 9.77 -1.77
C LYS A 386 6.46 11.30 -1.83
N ASN A 387 5.63 11.99 -1.04
CA ASN A 387 5.42 13.43 -1.10
C ASN A 387 6.15 14.18 0.02
N ASN A 388 6.78 15.31 -0.31
CA ASN A 388 7.38 16.21 0.67
C ASN A 388 6.36 16.71 1.71
N LYS A 389 5.16 17.11 1.26
CA LYS A 389 4.09 17.60 2.14
C LYS A 389 3.67 16.58 3.21
N ALA A 390 3.60 15.28 2.84
CA ALA A 390 3.28 14.23 3.79
C ALA A 390 4.37 14.08 4.87
N VAL A 391 5.65 14.18 4.45
CA VAL A 391 6.78 14.14 5.39
C VAL A 391 6.79 15.36 6.30
N ASP A 392 6.55 16.58 5.76
CA ASP A 392 6.51 17.84 6.54
C ASP A 392 5.41 17.77 7.62
N VAL A 393 4.23 17.27 7.29
CA VAL A 393 3.11 17.13 8.25
C VAL A 393 3.45 16.19 9.42
N VAL A 394 4.15 15.09 9.15
CA VAL A 394 4.57 14.15 10.19
C VAL A 394 5.70 14.76 11.04
N GLU A 395 6.67 15.42 10.41
CA GLU A 395 7.75 16.14 11.08
C GLU A 395 7.20 17.18 12.05
N ASP A 396 6.32 18.07 11.58
CA ASP A 396 5.70 19.11 12.41
C ASP A 396 4.93 18.51 13.59
N ARG A 397 4.21 17.42 13.36
CA ARG A 397 3.40 16.76 14.38
C ARG A 397 4.25 16.09 15.46
N VAL A 398 5.30 15.35 15.07
CA VAL A 398 6.19 14.66 16.02
C VAL A 398 6.99 15.68 16.81
N ASN A 399 7.57 16.67 16.14
CA ASN A 399 8.41 17.69 16.76
C ASN A 399 7.61 18.67 17.61
N GLY A 400 6.33 18.86 17.32
CA GLY A 400 5.42 19.67 18.15
C GLY A 400 5.02 19.03 19.49
N LEU A 401 5.39 17.76 19.76
CA LEU A 401 5.07 17.09 21.02
C LEU A 401 6.04 17.36 22.16
N GLY A 402 7.08 18.16 21.93
CA GLY A 402 8.06 18.43 22.97
C GLY A 402 8.96 19.62 22.66
N PRO A 403 9.87 19.95 23.60
CA PRO A 403 10.73 21.12 23.46
C PRO A 403 11.85 20.92 22.41
N ASN A 404 12.17 19.69 22.08
CA ASN A 404 13.24 19.34 21.16
C ASN A 404 12.71 18.49 20.02
N PRO A 405 13.16 18.69 18.77
CA PRO A 405 12.78 17.86 17.65
C PRO A 405 13.34 16.44 17.81
N VAL A 406 12.58 15.47 17.36
CA VAL A 406 12.91 14.04 17.40
C VAL A 406 13.02 13.46 16.00
N LEU A 407 12.13 13.86 15.10
CA LEU A 407 12.18 13.48 13.70
C LEU A 407 12.99 14.51 12.93
N LEU A 408 14.14 14.09 12.41
CA LEU A 408 15.08 14.95 11.72
C LEU A 408 14.97 14.72 10.22
N ARG A 409 14.83 15.81 9.47
CA ARG A 409 14.73 15.71 8.03
C ARG A 409 16.08 15.81 7.36
N HIS A 410 16.38 14.80 6.54
CA HIS A 410 17.55 14.88 5.66
C HIS A 410 17.16 15.58 4.36
N GLY A 411 17.68 16.81 4.15
CA GLY A 411 17.35 17.65 2.99
C GLY A 411 18.39 18.74 2.76
N ARG A 412 18.05 19.73 1.92
CA ARG A 412 18.86 20.94 1.65
C ARG A 412 18.14 22.18 2.15
N GLY A 413 18.89 23.29 2.28
CA GLY A 413 18.35 24.60 2.66
C GLY A 413 17.75 24.59 4.07
N ARG A 414 16.46 24.95 4.19
CA ARG A 414 15.80 25.11 5.51
C ARG A 414 15.97 23.91 6.45
N TYR A 415 16.03 22.68 5.89
CA TYR A 415 16.16 21.47 6.72
C TYR A 415 17.55 21.36 7.37
N GLN A 416 18.58 21.80 6.65
CA GLN A 416 19.95 21.85 7.19
C GLN A 416 20.09 22.90 8.28
N ASN A 417 19.47 24.09 8.09
CA ASN A 417 19.46 25.17 9.07
C ASN A 417 18.79 24.74 10.36
N ASN A 418 17.58 24.14 10.26
CA ASN A 418 16.84 23.63 11.42
C ASN A 418 17.64 22.58 12.19
N LEU A 419 18.32 21.65 11.48
CA LEU A 419 19.15 20.64 12.09
C LEU A 419 20.36 21.23 12.79
N SER A 420 21.04 22.22 12.19
CA SER A 420 22.17 22.90 12.77
C SER A 420 21.80 23.65 14.06
N GLU A 421 20.68 24.39 14.05
CA GLU A 421 20.12 25.06 15.22
C GLU A 421 19.79 24.07 16.35
N TYR A 422 19.15 22.98 16.01
CA TYR A 422 18.84 21.92 16.99
C TYR A 422 20.11 21.34 17.64
N LEU A 423 21.14 21.03 16.85
CA LEU A 423 22.39 20.48 17.37
C LEU A 423 23.09 21.46 18.31
N THR A 424 23.06 22.76 17.96
CA THR A 424 23.63 23.81 18.82
C THR A 424 22.87 23.91 20.16
N ASN A 425 21.54 23.84 20.11
CA ASN A 425 20.70 23.85 21.31
C ASN A 425 20.92 22.62 22.18
N LEU A 426 21.03 21.41 21.56
CA LEU A 426 21.29 20.17 22.27
C LEU A 426 22.66 20.20 22.99
N LEU A 427 23.69 20.74 22.36
CA LEU A 427 25.04 20.81 22.92
C LEU A 427 25.16 21.84 24.06
N SER A 428 24.39 22.95 24.01
CA SER A 428 24.42 24.03 25.02
C SER A 428 23.50 23.76 26.22
N SER A 429 22.51 22.88 26.09
CA SER A 429 21.53 22.60 27.15
C SER A 429 22.04 21.65 28.22
N ARG A 430 21.51 21.82 29.45
CA ARG A 430 21.71 20.86 30.56
C ARG A 430 20.41 20.74 31.36
N ALA A 431 20.05 19.52 31.70
CA ALA A 431 18.91 19.27 32.57
C ALA A 431 19.32 19.36 34.06
N SER A 432 18.37 19.77 34.89
CA SER A 432 18.52 19.87 36.33
C SER A 432 18.30 18.52 37.04
N LYS A 433 18.83 18.40 38.27
CA LYS A 433 18.57 17.21 39.13
C LYS A 433 17.09 17.00 39.44
N SER A 434 16.29 18.08 39.48
CA SER A 434 14.82 17.96 39.67
C SER A 434 14.16 17.30 38.48
N GLU A 435 14.62 17.55 37.27
CA GLU A 435 14.10 16.90 36.05
C GLU A 435 14.43 15.38 35.99
N GLU A 436 15.57 14.97 36.50
CA GLU A 436 15.94 13.55 36.66
C GLU A 436 15.01 12.84 37.65
N LYS A 437 14.72 13.49 38.79
CA LYS A 437 13.78 12.95 39.79
C LYS A 437 12.36 12.83 39.18
N ASN A 438 11.86 13.87 38.56
CA ASN A 438 10.56 13.86 37.90
C ASN A 438 10.43 12.76 36.86
N TYR A 439 11.46 12.53 36.04
CA TYR A 439 11.49 11.45 35.06
C TYR A 439 11.33 10.08 35.71
N THR A 440 12.00 9.84 36.83
CA THR A 440 11.91 8.57 37.57
C THR A 440 10.50 8.37 38.13
N GLU A 441 9.90 9.41 38.70
CA GLU A 441 8.53 9.35 39.20
C GLU A 441 7.51 9.08 38.09
N TYR A 442 7.68 9.73 36.92
CA TYR A 442 6.77 9.51 35.77
C TYR A 442 6.89 8.09 35.20
N ILE A 443 8.07 7.51 35.14
CA ILE A 443 8.27 6.14 34.66
C ILE A 443 7.63 5.11 35.58
N GLU A 444 7.79 5.26 36.89
CA GLU A 444 7.15 4.37 37.86
C GLU A 444 5.63 4.48 37.84
N LYS A 445 5.12 5.69 37.76
CA LYS A 445 3.69 5.96 37.62
C LYS A 445 3.14 5.38 36.32
N HIS A 446 3.89 5.50 35.21
CA HIS A 446 3.51 4.92 33.94
C HIS A 446 3.36 3.41 34.02
N SER A 447 4.34 2.71 34.59
CA SER A 447 4.32 1.28 34.76
C SER A 447 3.10 0.81 35.58
N ARG A 448 2.78 1.52 36.67
CA ARG A 448 1.59 1.23 37.48
C ARG A 448 0.27 1.41 36.70
N LEU A 449 0.16 2.50 35.94
CA LEU A 449 -1.03 2.78 35.14
C LEU A 449 -1.23 1.75 34.01
N ILE A 450 -0.14 1.31 33.37
CA ILE A 450 -0.20 0.27 32.32
C ILE A 450 -0.63 -1.07 32.93
N THR A 451 -0.10 -1.45 34.08
CA THR A 451 -0.53 -2.69 34.79
C THR A 451 -2.04 -2.64 35.10
N GLN A 452 -2.53 -1.54 35.65
CA GLN A 452 -3.96 -1.36 35.92
C GLN A 452 -4.82 -1.48 34.65
N ARG A 453 -4.35 -0.94 33.51
CA ARG A 453 -5.05 -1.08 32.23
C ARG A 453 -5.14 -2.54 31.79
N LEU A 454 -4.04 -3.28 31.88
CA LEU A 454 -4.01 -4.70 31.51
C LEU A 454 -4.95 -5.53 32.37
N ASP A 455 -5.02 -5.23 33.65
CA ASP A 455 -5.94 -5.90 34.57
C ASP A 455 -7.41 -5.63 34.21
N TYR A 456 -7.77 -4.37 33.92
CA TYR A 456 -9.12 -4.04 33.45
C TYR A 456 -9.46 -4.69 32.12
N GLN A 457 -8.51 -4.74 31.19
CA GLN A 457 -8.72 -5.36 29.90
C GLN A 457 -8.94 -6.88 30.04
N LYS A 458 -8.13 -7.52 30.85
CA LYS A 458 -8.31 -8.95 31.17
C LYS A 458 -9.69 -9.24 31.78
N ASN A 459 -10.12 -8.42 32.74
CA ASN A 459 -11.46 -8.54 33.33
C ASN A 459 -12.57 -8.38 32.28
N LEU A 460 -12.42 -7.40 31.38
CA LEU A 460 -13.42 -7.18 30.33
C LEU A 460 -13.48 -8.36 29.36
N ASP A 461 -12.33 -8.88 28.95
CA ASP A 461 -12.21 -10.04 28.04
C ASP A 461 -12.84 -11.28 28.69
N GLU A 462 -12.63 -11.50 30.00
CA GLU A 462 -13.26 -12.58 30.74
C GLU A 462 -14.78 -12.43 30.78
N ILE A 463 -15.30 -11.23 31.02
CA ILE A 463 -16.73 -10.94 31.00
C ILE A 463 -17.35 -11.16 29.61
N ILE A 464 -16.68 -10.68 28.57
CA ILE A 464 -17.12 -10.88 27.17
C ILE A 464 -17.15 -12.37 26.84
N LYS A 465 -16.13 -13.12 27.25
CA LYS A 465 -16.06 -14.56 27.04
C LYS A 465 -17.23 -15.27 27.74
N LEU A 466 -17.47 -14.96 29.01
CA LEU A 466 -18.60 -15.49 29.77
C LEU A 466 -19.95 -15.15 29.12
N ARG A 467 -20.11 -13.94 28.63
CA ARG A 467 -21.31 -13.52 27.89
C ARG A 467 -21.54 -14.31 26.62
N ASN A 468 -20.50 -14.47 25.84
CA ASN A 468 -20.56 -15.27 24.60
C ASN A 468 -20.87 -16.76 24.93
N GLU A 469 -20.32 -17.32 26.01
CA GLU A 469 -20.63 -18.66 26.44
C GLU A 469 -22.12 -18.80 26.84
N VAL A 470 -22.64 -17.83 27.59
CA VAL A 470 -24.07 -17.78 27.97
C VAL A 470 -24.95 -17.69 26.73
N ASP A 471 -24.63 -16.78 25.78
CA ASP A 471 -25.40 -16.61 24.54
C ASP A 471 -25.39 -17.88 23.67
N GLN A 472 -24.23 -18.57 23.58
CA GLN A 472 -24.13 -19.85 22.88
C GLN A 472 -24.95 -20.97 23.56
N PHE A 473 -24.92 -21.06 24.88
CA PHE A 473 -25.75 -22.00 25.64
C PHE A 473 -27.23 -21.68 25.49
N ASP A 474 -27.61 -20.41 25.56
CA ASP A 474 -29.01 -20.00 25.40
C ASP A 474 -29.57 -20.41 24.04
N GLN A 475 -28.79 -20.17 22.95
CA GLN A 475 -29.18 -20.61 21.61
C GLN A 475 -29.35 -22.14 21.50
N LYS A 476 -28.44 -22.92 22.08
CA LYS A 476 -28.53 -24.41 22.07
C LYS A 476 -29.64 -24.95 22.92
N LEU A 477 -29.90 -24.34 24.09
CA LEU A 477 -30.85 -24.80 25.06
C LEU A 477 -32.27 -24.25 24.84
N TYR A 478 -32.44 -23.25 24.00
CA TYR A 478 -33.72 -22.62 23.68
C TYR A 478 -34.82 -23.63 23.31
N PRO A 479 -34.60 -24.61 22.41
CA PRO A 479 -35.64 -25.60 22.09
C PRO A 479 -36.03 -26.52 23.26
N ILE A 480 -35.14 -26.72 24.22
CA ILE A 480 -35.33 -27.54 25.40
C ILE A 480 -36.10 -26.76 26.43
N ARG A 481 -35.77 -25.49 26.63
CA ARG A 481 -36.46 -24.57 27.55
C ARG A 481 -37.90 -24.34 27.12
N GLU A 482 -38.17 -24.17 25.85
CA GLU A 482 -39.52 -23.99 25.29
C GLU A 482 -40.40 -25.23 25.52
N LYS A 483 -39.82 -26.45 25.52
CA LYS A 483 -40.54 -27.69 25.71
C LYS A 483 -40.77 -28.07 27.18
N SER A 484 -39.97 -27.61 28.14
CA SER A 484 -40.07 -27.96 29.55
C SER A 484 -39.39 -26.97 30.49
N GLU A 485 -40.10 -25.91 30.87
CA GLU A 485 -39.59 -24.88 31.79
C GLU A 485 -39.36 -25.40 33.23
N GLU A 486 -40.17 -26.36 33.67
CA GLU A 486 -40.01 -26.99 35.01
C GLU A 486 -38.72 -27.80 35.10
N LEU A 487 -38.42 -28.61 34.07
CA LEU A 487 -37.17 -29.39 34.01
C LEU A 487 -35.95 -28.48 34.01
N PHE A 488 -36.03 -27.36 33.32
CA PHE A 488 -34.96 -26.38 33.23
C PHE A 488 -34.67 -25.76 34.60
N LYS A 489 -35.71 -25.48 35.42
CA LYS A 489 -35.57 -24.96 36.79
C LYS A 489 -35.01 -26.00 37.76
N GLU A 490 -35.44 -27.25 37.64
CA GLU A 490 -35.00 -28.35 38.53
C GLU A 490 -33.50 -28.68 38.29
N LEU A 491 -33.02 -28.55 37.07
CA LEU A 491 -31.66 -28.83 36.70
C LEU A 491 -30.66 -27.67 36.99
N SER A 492 -31.16 -26.55 37.50
CA SER A 492 -30.30 -25.38 37.86
C SER A 492 -29.47 -25.58 39.15
N ILE A 493 -29.50 -26.78 39.77
CA ILE A 493 -28.80 -27.07 41.04
C ILE A 493 -27.36 -27.55 40.76
N PRO A 494 -26.31 -26.84 41.20
CA PRO A 494 -24.90 -27.12 40.82
C PRO A 494 -24.33 -28.47 41.30
N GLU A 495 -24.90 -29.07 42.35
CA GLU A 495 -24.37 -30.29 42.99
C GLU A 495 -24.42 -31.53 42.07
N ASN A 496 -25.15 -31.47 40.96
CA ASN A 496 -25.44 -32.62 40.13
C ASN A 496 -24.41 -32.85 38.98
N GLN A 497 -23.58 -31.89 38.64
CA GLN A 497 -22.67 -31.98 37.47
C GLN A 497 -21.66 -33.15 37.60
N ARG A 498 -21.03 -33.29 38.78
CA ARG A 498 -20.06 -34.38 39.02
C ARG A 498 -20.73 -35.74 38.99
N LYS A 499 -21.95 -35.79 39.49
CA LYS A 499 -22.79 -37.02 39.51
C LYS A 499 -23.14 -37.43 38.07
N TYR A 500 -23.55 -36.48 37.22
CA TYR A 500 -23.87 -36.77 35.82
C TYR A 500 -22.65 -37.21 35.02
N LYS A 501 -21.49 -36.59 35.20
CA LYS A 501 -20.23 -37.04 34.57
C LYS A 501 -19.86 -38.46 34.97
N ASN A 502 -20.01 -38.83 36.26
CA ASN A 502 -19.77 -40.21 36.71
C ASN A 502 -20.75 -41.20 36.08
N MET A 503 -22.02 -40.79 35.89
CA MET A 503 -23.01 -41.62 35.20
C MET A 503 -22.64 -41.84 33.73
N ILE A 504 -22.21 -40.79 33.02
CA ILE A 504 -21.75 -40.90 31.63
C ILE A 504 -20.60 -41.89 31.53
N ASN A 505 -19.57 -41.76 32.37
CA ASN A 505 -18.42 -42.67 32.36
C ASN A 505 -18.82 -44.13 32.57
N LYS A 506 -19.79 -44.37 33.49
CA LYS A 506 -20.35 -45.72 33.70
C LYS A 506 -21.11 -46.21 32.45
N LEU A 507 -21.92 -45.36 31.82
CA LEU A 507 -22.69 -45.71 30.62
C LEU A 507 -21.77 -45.93 29.43
N GLU A 508 -20.68 -45.16 29.25
CA GLU A 508 -19.66 -45.37 28.22
C GLU A 508 -18.96 -46.74 28.39
N SER A 509 -18.67 -47.13 29.62
CA SER A 509 -18.15 -48.49 29.93
C SER A 509 -19.14 -49.57 29.51
N VAL A 510 -20.41 -49.39 29.83
CA VAL A 510 -21.49 -50.28 29.40
C VAL A 510 -21.60 -50.33 27.89
N TRP A 511 -21.60 -49.16 27.25
CA TRP A 511 -21.65 -49.03 25.79
C TRP A 511 -20.47 -49.77 25.11
N SER A 512 -19.26 -49.59 25.63
CA SER A 512 -18.08 -50.28 25.16
C SER A 512 -18.18 -51.80 25.29
N THR A 513 -18.79 -52.28 26.39
CA THR A 513 -19.02 -53.70 26.59
C THR A 513 -20.04 -54.26 25.57
N LEU A 514 -21.11 -53.48 25.29
CA LEU A 514 -22.10 -53.84 24.29
C LEU A 514 -21.56 -53.81 22.87
N GLU A 515 -20.61 -52.92 22.56
CA GLU A 515 -19.97 -52.83 21.25
C GLU A 515 -18.99 -53.96 21.02
N LYS A 516 -18.21 -54.36 22.01
CA LYS A 516 -17.24 -55.48 21.92
C LYS A 516 -17.92 -56.84 21.70
N ASN A 517 -19.04 -57.07 22.38
CA ASN A 517 -19.73 -58.35 22.32
C ASN A 517 -20.76 -58.42 21.17
N LYS A 518 -20.29 -58.66 19.93
CA LYS A 518 -21.15 -58.76 18.74
C LYS A 518 -21.70 -60.18 18.57
N GLU A 519 -22.94 -60.29 17.99
CA GLU A 519 -23.44 -61.60 17.52
C GLU A 519 -22.53 -62.15 16.44
N SER A 520 -22.23 -63.41 16.48
CA SER A 520 -21.40 -64.04 15.45
C SER A 520 -22.14 -64.16 14.14
N GLY A 521 -21.55 -63.56 13.09
CA GLY A 521 -22.07 -63.72 11.74
C GLY A 521 -21.47 -64.90 10.99
N GLY A 522 -20.79 -65.87 11.66
CA GLY A 522 -20.05 -66.98 11.04
C GLY A 522 -20.35 -68.38 11.60
N PHE A 523 -20.24 -69.37 10.76
CA PHE A 523 -20.42 -70.80 11.08
C PHE A 523 -19.14 -71.40 11.73
N GLY A 524 -18.58 -70.80 12.80
CA GLY A 524 -17.37 -71.27 13.45
C GLY A 524 -17.62 -71.91 14.80
N ILE A 525 -17.07 -73.10 15.10
CA ILE A 525 -17.16 -73.81 16.36
C ILE A 525 -16.66 -72.94 17.54
N PHE A 526 -15.68 -72.08 17.34
CA PHE A 526 -15.19 -71.13 18.33
C PHE A 526 -16.17 -70.01 18.65
N ASP A 527 -17.00 -69.59 17.72
CA ASP A 527 -18.02 -68.58 17.93
C ASP A 527 -19.17 -69.06 18.84
N TRP A 528 -19.57 -70.31 18.72
CA TRP A 528 -20.57 -70.93 19.59
C TRP A 528 -20.03 -71.11 21.03
N LEU A 529 -18.74 -71.53 21.19
CA LEU A 529 -18.13 -71.71 22.50
C LEU A 529 -17.99 -70.40 23.30
N THR A 530 -17.84 -69.21 22.63
CA THR A 530 -17.72 -67.92 23.24
C THR A 530 -19.04 -67.16 23.38
N GLU A 531 -20.13 -67.60 22.78
CA GLU A 531 -21.44 -66.95 22.82
C GLU A 531 -21.99 -66.82 24.21
N GLY A 532 -21.88 -67.90 25.03
CA GLY A 532 -22.31 -67.91 26.44
C GLY A 532 -21.58 -66.86 27.29
N SER A 533 -20.27 -66.78 27.17
CA SER A 533 -19.47 -65.82 27.91
C SER A 533 -19.80 -64.40 27.47
N ARG A 534 -19.99 -64.15 26.18
CA ARG A 534 -20.40 -62.84 25.64
C ARG A 534 -21.77 -62.40 26.11
N ASP A 535 -22.71 -63.36 26.24
CA ASP A 535 -24.06 -63.10 26.75
C ASP A 535 -24.03 -62.79 28.26
N GLU A 536 -23.16 -63.44 29.02
CA GLU A 536 -22.94 -63.14 30.44
C GLU A 536 -22.31 -61.74 30.61
N ASP A 537 -21.33 -61.36 29.82
CA ASP A 537 -20.76 -60.01 29.83
C ASP A 537 -21.83 -58.97 29.55
N VAL A 538 -22.67 -59.19 28.57
CA VAL A 538 -23.76 -58.25 28.22
C VAL A 538 -24.79 -58.20 29.38
N LYS A 539 -25.17 -59.36 29.98
CA LYS A 539 -26.07 -59.38 31.11
C LYS A 539 -25.51 -58.71 32.37
N SER A 540 -24.21 -58.77 32.61
CA SER A 540 -23.55 -58.12 33.74
C SER A 540 -23.74 -56.62 33.79
N THR A 541 -23.90 -55.98 32.62
CA THR A 541 -24.14 -54.53 32.53
C THR A 541 -25.45 -54.05 33.09
N LYS A 542 -26.43 -55.01 33.26
CA LYS A 542 -27.76 -54.69 33.81
C LYS A 542 -27.75 -54.04 35.19
N SER A 543 -26.82 -54.43 36.05
CA SER A 543 -26.72 -53.86 37.41
C SER A 543 -26.35 -52.37 37.34
N THR A 544 -25.38 -52.04 36.50
CA THR A 544 -24.94 -50.67 36.33
C THR A 544 -26.01 -49.78 35.68
N ILE A 545 -26.71 -50.29 34.69
CA ILE A 545 -27.83 -49.57 34.05
C ILE A 545 -28.94 -49.32 35.08
N ASN A 546 -29.33 -50.34 35.85
CA ASN A 546 -30.37 -50.20 36.85
C ASN A 546 -30.00 -49.25 38.00
N GLU A 547 -28.73 -49.23 38.45
CA GLU A 547 -28.21 -48.23 39.37
C GLU A 547 -28.43 -46.81 38.87
N ILE A 548 -28.10 -46.55 37.59
CA ILE A 548 -28.24 -45.22 36.96
C ILE A 548 -29.73 -44.86 36.83
N LEU A 549 -30.58 -45.76 36.40
CA LEU A 549 -32.02 -45.55 36.25
C LEU A 549 -32.73 -45.30 37.58
N GLN A 550 -32.23 -45.87 38.69
CA GLN A 550 -32.75 -45.61 40.04
C GLN A 550 -32.40 -44.21 40.58
N ILE A 551 -31.24 -43.66 40.17
CA ILE A 551 -30.77 -42.36 40.62
C ILE A 551 -31.61 -41.23 40.03
N LYS A 552 -32.11 -41.40 38.80
CA LYS A 552 -32.88 -40.39 38.08
C LYS A 552 -33.91 -41.01 37.10
N LYS A 553 -35.10 -40.39 37.02
CA LYS A 553 -36.06 -40.67 35.95
C LYS A 553 -35.65 -40.03 34.64
N PHE A 554 -35.28 -40.85 33.70
CA PHE A 554 -34.99 -40.39 32.34
C PHE A 554 -36.26 -40.31 31.48
N LYS A 555 -36.31 -39.44 30.52
CA LYS A 555 -37.45 -39.31 29.59
C LYS A 555 -37.52 -40.47 28.65
N THR A 556 -36.37 -41.00 28.24
CA THR A 556 -36.27 -42.16 27.35
C THR A 556 -36.71 -43.41 28.06
N PRO A 557 -37.74 -44.14 27.55
CA PRO A 557 -38.22 -45.32 28.17
C PRO A 557 -37.29 -46.53 28.00
N ALA A 558 -36.94 -47.19 29.06
CA ALA A 558 -36.11 -48.40 29.03
C ALA A 558 -36.74 -49.51 28.18
N PRO A 559 -35.97 -50.32 27.43
CA PRO A 559 -36.46 -51.47 26.71
C PRO A 559 -37.17 -52.47 27.66
N LYS A 560 -38.36 -52.92 27.26
CA LYS A 560 -39.19 -53.82 28.13
C LYS A 560 -38.55 -55.20 28.35
N GLN A 561 -37.69 -55.65 27.50
CA GLN A 561 -37.00 -56.96 27.57
C GLN A 561 -35.67 -56.79 28.33
N ASN A 562 -35.35 -57.84 29.15
CA ASN A 562 -34.04 -57.88 29.80
C ASN A 562 -32.88 -57.87 28.79
N ILE A 563 -31.79 -57.19 29.14
CA ILE A 563 -30.59 -57.09 28.28
C ILE A 563 -29.97 -58.50 28.08
N ASN A 564 -29.67 -58.81 26.81
CA ASN A 564 -28.96 -60.01 26.39
C ASN A 564 -28.28 -59.77 25.02
N LEU A 565 -27.51 -60.76 24.59
CA LEU A 565 -26.74 -60.60 23.33
C LEU A 565 -27.64 -60.34 22.12
N LYS A 566 -28.82 -60.92 22.01
CA LYS A 566 -29.75 -60.76 20.87
C LYS A 566 -30.38 -59.36 20.78
N ASN A 567 -30.62 -58.70 21.90
CA ASN A 567 -31.23 -57.36 21.93
C ASN A 567 -30.24 -56.25 22.29
N ARG A 568 -28.96 -56.57 22.33
CA ARG A 568 -27.87 -55.60 22.67
C ARG A 568 -27.90 -54.32 21.83
N ALA A 569 -28.21 -54.43 20.53
CA ALA A 569 -28.24 -53.23 19.63
C ALA A 569 -29.32 -52.22 20.12
N ARG A 570 -30.46 -52.71 20.59
CA ARG A 570 -31.54 -51.85 21.16
C ARG A 570 -31.14 -51.24 22.48
N TRP A 571 -30.43 -51.98 23.34
CA TRP A 571 -29.88 -51.45 24.55
C TRP A 571 -28.74 -50.47 24.32
N LYS A 572 -27.92 -50.72 23.33
CA LYS A 572 -26.87 -49.79 22.93
C LYS A 572 -27.46 -48.45 22.48
N ALA A 573 -28.48 -48.45 21.61
CA ALA A 573 -29.18 -47.22 21.21
C ALA A 573 -29.81 -46.50 22.44
N PHE A 574 -30.42 -47.26 23.36
CA PHE A 574 -30.95 -46.70 24.60
C PHE A 574 -29.85 -46.02 25.47
N ILE A 575 -28.68 -46.66 25.59
CA ILE A 575 -27.53 -46.08 26.33
C ILE A 575 -27.01 -44.78 25.62
N GLU A 576 -26.96 -44.77 24.32
CA GLU A 576 -26.59 -43.55 23.55
C GLU A 576 -27.58 -42.42 23.86
N GLU A 577 -28.88 -42.69 23.81
CA GLU A 577 -29.89 -41.67 24.17
C GLU A 577 -29.79 -41.20 25.63
N LEU A 578 -29.46 -42.09 26.58
CA LEU A 578 -29.21 -41.71 27.96
C LEU A 578 -27.98 -40.83 28.15
N ILE A 579 -26.91 -41.15 27.44
CA ILE A 579 -25.68 -40.33 27.42
C ILE A 579 -26.00 -38.94 26.86
N ASP A 580 -26.73 -38.86 25.76
CA ASP A 580 -27.14 -37.59 25.17
C ASP A 580 -28.03 -36.77 26.11
N GLU A 581 -28.99 -37.40 26.82
CA GLU A 581 -29.83 -36.75 27.82
C GLU A 581 -28.99 -36.20 28.97
N LEU A 582 -28.01 -36.97 29.49
CA LEU A 582 -27.09 -36.52 30.54
C LEU A 582 -26.17 -35.39 30.10
N ASN A 583 -25.71 -35.40 28.85
CA ASN A 583 -24.92 -34.31 28.26
C ASN A 583 -25.72 -33.01 28.19
N ILE A 584 -27.01 -33.09 27.85
CA ILE A 584 -27.92 -31.95 27.90
C ILE A 584 -28.03 -31.40 29.34
N TYR A 585 -28.17 -32.28 30.35
CA TYR A 585 -28.24 -31.86 31.74
C TYR A 585 -26.97 -31.20 32.24
N ILE A 586 -25.80 -31.68 31.79
CA ILE A 586 -24.52 -31.03 32.07
C ILE A 586 -24.48 -29.63 31.44
N GLN A 587 -24.87 -29.49 30.17
CA GLN A 587 -24.91 -28.20 29.47
C GLN A 587 -25.85 -27.19 30.16
N ILE A 588 -26.98 -27.63 30.69
CA ILE A 588 -27.90 -26.77 31.45
C ILE A 588 -27.23 -26.30 32.75
N ASN A 589 -26.53 -27.16 33.46
CA ASN A 589 -25.79 -26.77 34.67
C ASN A 589 -24.66 -25.77 34.33
N ASP A 590 -23.89 -26.03 33.27
CA ASP A 590 -22.83 -25.13 32.79
C ASP A 590 -23.39 -23.74 32.41
N TYR A 591 -24.56 -23.72 31.80
CA TYR A 591 -25.29 -22.48 31.50
C TYR A 591 -25.60 -21.69 32.80
N PHE A 592 -26.22 -22.30 33.79
CA PHE A 592 -26.57 -21.62 35.03
C PHE A 592 -25.34 -21.18 35.81
N ASP A 593 -24.27 -21.97 35.82
CA ASP A 593 -23.00 -21.58 36.43
C ASP A 593 -22.39 -20.35 35.72
N SER A 594 -22.44 -20.33 34.40
CA SER A 594 -21.96 -19.19 33.63
C SER A 594 -22.82 -17.93 33.85
N VAL A 595 -24.16 -18.08 33.90
CA VAL A 595 -25.08 -16.98 34.22
C VAL A 595 -24.82 -16.46 35.65
N LYS A 596 -24.59 -17.35 36.63
CA LYS A 596 -24.28 -16.96 38.01
C LYS A 596 -22.95 -16.23 38.13
N LYS A 597 -21.92 -16.65 37.36
CA LYS A 597 -20.65 -15.95 37.30
C LYS A 597 -20.82 -14.57 36.64
N LEU A 598 -21.57 -14.51 35.52
CA LEU A 598 -21.87 -13.28 34.83
C LEU A 598 -22.67 -12.28 35.69
N SER A 599 -23.65 -12.76 36.46
CA SER A 599 -24.44 -11.91 37.36
C SER A 599 -23.63 -11.31 38.51
N LYS A 600 -22.53 -11.96 38.91
CA LYS A 600 -21.61 -11.49 39.94
C LYS A 600 -20.50 -10.61 39.38
N SER A 601 -20.30 -10.62 38.07
CA SER A 601 -19.28 -9.79 37.40
C SER A 601 -19.71 -8.32 37.39
N GLU A 602 -18.73 -7.43 37.31
CA GLU A 602 -18.99 -6.00 37.16
C GLU A 602 -19.65 -5.69 35.79
N LYS A 603 -20.44 -4.63 35.74
CA LYS A 603 -21.08 -4.21 34.50
C LYS A 603 -20.01 -3.69 33.52
N PRO A 604 -20.02 -4.16 32.27
CA PRO A 604 -19.05 -3.72 31.25
C PRO A 604 -18.99 -2.19 31.07
N GLU A 605 -20.14 -1.51 31.23
CA GLU A 605 -20.24 -0.05 31.13
C GLU A 605 -19.42 0.68 32.22
N ASP A 606 -19.39 0.12 33.45
CA ASP A 606 -18.67 0.73 34.56
C ASP A 606 -17.15 0.49 34.42
N ILE A 607 -16.76 -0.68 33.92
CA ILE A 607 -15.37 -0.97 33.55
C ILE A 607 -14.93 -0.03 32.46
N SER A 608 -15.72 0.13 31.38
CA SER A 608 -15.43 1.02 30.27
C SER A 608 -15.20 2.46 30.73
N LYS A 609 -16.07 3.00 31.57
CA LYS A 609 -15.89 4.36 32.15
C LYS A 609 -14.60 4.49 32.98
N ARG A 610 -14.20 3.43 33.70
CA ARG A 610 -12.91 3.45 34.43
C ARG A 610 -11.71 3.37 33.48
N VAL A 611 -11.81 2.54 32.44
CA VAL A 611 -10.80 2.45 31.41
C VAL A 611 -10.62 3.80 30.71
N ASP A 612 -11.69 4.51 30.34
CA ASP A 612 -11.61 5.84 29.71
C ASP A 612 -10.91 6.87 30.61
N LYS A 613 -11.21 6.86 31.92
CA LYS A 613 -10.51 7.73 32.89
C LYS A 613 -9.05 7.35 33.03
N LEU A 614 -8.75 6.03 32.98
CA LEU A 614 -7.38 5.54 33.08
C LEU A 614 -6.58 5.89 31.82
N LEU A 615 -7.15 5.76 30.62
CA LEU A 615 -6.51 6.15 29.37
C LEU A 615 -6.12 7.64 29.34
N LYS A 616 -6.98 8.53 29.86
CA LYS A 616 -6.63 9.94 30.03
C LYS A 616 -5.45 10.13 30.97
N LYS A 617 -5.41 9.40 32.12
CA LYS A 617 -4.27 9.47 33.06
C LYS A 617 -2.99 8.94 32.43
N ILE A 618 -3.08 7.85 31.63
CA ILE A 618 -1.94 7.30 30.88
C ILE A 618 -1.43 8.32 29.89
N SER A 619 -2.29 8.94 29.09
CA SER A 619 -1.90 9.92 28.09
C SER A 619 -1.23 11.14 28.72
N ASN A 620 -1.80 11.72 29.77
CA ASN A 620 -1.21 12.86 30.47
C ASN A 620 0.17 12.50 31.06
N ASN A 621 0.27 11.35 31.74
CA ASN A 621 1.54 10.92 32.31
C ASN A 621 2.58 10.55 31.22
N SER A 622 2.14 10.03 30.08
CA SER A 622 3.01 9.76 28.92
C SER A 622 3.54 11.06 28.29
N ASP A 623 2.73 12.12 28.25
CA ASP A 623 3.16 13.43 27.75
C ASP A 623 4.21 14.05 28.70
N ASP A 624 3.96 14.01 30.02
CA ASP A 624 4.92 14.47 31.03
C ASP A 624 6.24 13.67 30.96
N LEU A 625 6.13 12.35 30.88
CA LEU A 625 7.27 11.43 30.73
C LEU A 625 8.07 11.71 29.46
N TRP A 626 7.40 11.91 28.34
CA TRP A 626 8.02 12.22 27.06
C TRP A 626 8.78 13.54 27.08
N LYS A 627 8.15 14.61 27.58
CA LYS A 627 8.79 15.92 27.72
C LYS A 627 9.99 15.88 28.66
N SER A 628 9.87 15.15 29.76
CA SER A 628 10.97 14.95 30.70
C SER A 628 12.11 14.16 30.07
N TRP A 629 11.79 13.10 29.28
CA TRP A 629 12.78 12.29 28.55
C TRP A 629 13.55 13.15 27.54
N LEU A 630 12.88 14.04 26.80
CA LEU A 630 13.50 14.96 25.84
C LEU A 630 14.45 15.96 26.53
N LYS A 631 14.05 16.52 27.67
CA LYS A 631 14.90 17.43 28.45
C LYS A 631 16.16 16.80 28.98
N LEU A 632 16.13 15.51 29.26
CA LEU A 632 17.29 14.75 29.76
C LEU A 632 18.27 14.32 28.66
N GLN A 633 17.93 14.44 27.38
CA GLN A 633 18.83 14.05 26.28
C GLN A 633 20.23 14.67 26.36
N PRO A 634 20.39 15.99 26.64
CA PRO A 634 21.71 16.61 26.74
C PRO A 634 22.59 15.99 27.82
N ASN A 635 22.02 15.58 28.97
CA ASN A 635 22.76 15.00 30.08
C ASN A 635 23.26 13.57 29.83
N ARG A 636 22.62 12.88 28.90
CA ARG A 636 22.95 11.49 28.54
C ARG A 636 24.10 11.38 27.55
N LEU A 637 24.56 12.50 26.98
CA LEU A 637 25.65 12.55 26.01
C LEU A 637 26.98 12.47 26.72
N THR A 638 27.83 11.53 26.36
CA THR A 638 29.23 11.43 26.77
C THR A 638 30.06 12.56 26.15
N GLN A 639 31.28 12.78 26.64
CA GLN A 639 32.19 13.80 26.07
C GLN A 639 32.53 13.49 24.59
N ASP A 640 32.76 12.22 24.25
CA ASP A 640 33.04 11.80 22.86
C ASP A 640 31.85 12.03 21.94
N GLU A 641 30.64 11.69 22.39
CA GLU A 641 29.42 11.93 21.65
C GLU A 641 29.16 13.44 21.42
N ARG A 642 29.43 14.27 22.40
CA ARG A 642 29.37 15.73 22.26
C ARG A 642 30.37 16.25 21.22
N LYS A 643 31.59 15.66 21.19
CA LYS A 643 32.59 15.98 20.18
C LYS A 643 32.10 15.62 18.78
N VAL A 644 31.59 14.41 18.60
CA VAL A 644 31.02 13.94 17.31
C VAL A 644 29.90 14.85 16.83
N LEU A 645 28.98 15.22 17.73
CA LEU A 645 27.88 16.13 17.40
C LEU A 645 28.37 17.53 17.01
N ASN A 646 29.40 18.05 17.70
CA ASN A 646 30.00 19.36 17.40
C ASN A 646 30.71 19.33 16.03
N ASP A 647 31.49 18.30 15.75
CA ASP A 647 32.17 18.13 14.46
C ASP A 647 31.14 18.04 13.31
N TYR A 648 30.06 17.28 13.52
CA TYR A 648 28.99 17.16 12.54
C TYR A 648 28.23 18.48 12.33
N SER A 649 27.91 19.20 13.40
CA SER A 649 27.28 20.53 13.34
C SER A 649 28.15 21.52 12.57
N SER A 650 29.47 21.52 12.82
CA SER A 650 30.42 22.38 12.11
C SER A 650 30.49 22.08 10.62
N LEU A 651 30.51 20.79 10.24
CA LEU A 651 30.45 20.38 8.83
C LEU A 651 29.13 20.76 8.18
N LEU A 652 28.01 20.61 8.89
CA LEU A 652 26.69 20.98 8.40
C LEU A 652 26.61 22.49 8.13
N THR A 653 27.11 23.32 9.02
CA THR A 653 27.19 24.78 8.87
C THR A 653 28.05 25.19 7.65
N LEU A 654 29.18 24.50 7.43
CA LEU A 654 30.02 24.75 6.25
C LEU A 654 29.28 24.39 4.95
N ILE A 655 28.54 23.26 4.92
CA ILE A 655 27.75 22.83 3.78
C ILE A 655 26.63 23.85 3.48
N THR A 656 25.90 24.26 4.52
CA THR A 656 24.79 25.22 4.41
C THR A 656 25.27 26.57 3.88
N ASN A 657 26.33 27.11 4.45
CA ASN A 657 26.89 28.41 4.04
C ASN A 657 27.41 28.36 2.56
N SER A 658 27.96 27.25 2.12
CA SER A 658 28.37 27.06 0.72
C SER A 658 27.17 26.97 -0.21
N ASP A 659 26.12 26.22 0.15
CA ASP A 659 24.89 26.12 -0.63
C ASP A 659 24.18 27.49 -0.80
N GLU A 660 24.14 28.33 0.25
CA GLU A 660 23.58 29.69 0.22
C GLU A 660 24.35 30.63 -0.69
N LYS A 661 25.69 30.52 -0.73
CA LYS A 661 26.55 31.28 -1.62
C LYS A 661 26.59 30.74 -3.07
N GLY A 662 26.00 29.54 -3.31
CA GLY A 662 26.07 28.87 -4.61
C GLY A 662 27.42 28.24 -4.90
N ASP A 663 28.26 28.06 -3.87
CA ASP A 663 29.58 27.47 -4.00
C ASP A 663 29.49 25.93 -3.98
N LYS A 664 30.41 25.25 -4.68
CA LYS A 664 30.51 23.80 -4.66
C LYS A 664 31.25 23.33 -3.41
N VAL A 665 30.55 22.64 -2.52
CA VAL A 665 31.14 21.96 -1.37
C VAL A 665 32.15 20.90 -1.84
N SER A 666 33.36 20.87 -1.24
CA SER A 666 34.38 19.91 -1.62
C SER A 666 33.99 18.47 -1.31
N LYS A 667 34.46 17.52 -2.12
CA LYS A 667 34.22 16.07 -1.89
C LYS A 667 34.74 15.61 -0.55
N ALA A 668 35.80 16.22 -0.02
CA ALA A 668 36.39 15.88 1.28
C ALA A 668 35.46 16.25 2.44
N ILE A 669 34.75 17.36 2.37
CA ILE A 669 33.74 17.76 3.38
C ILE A 669 32.59 16.76 3.40
N TRP A 670 32.06 16.41 2.23
CA TRP A 670 31.01 15.40 2.11
C TRP A 670 31.47 14.02 2.62
N ALA A 671 32.70 13.61 2.33
CA ALA A 671 33.23 12.33 2.84
C ALA A 671 33.29 12.29 4.37
N LYS A 672 33.74 13.40 5.02
CA LYS A 672 33.73 13.50 6.48
C LYS A 672 32.33 13.52 7.07
N PHE A 673 31.40 14.26 6.43
CA PHE A 673 30.00 14.31 6.83
C PHE A 673 29.36 12.92 6.82
N TYR A 674 29.50 12.18 5.73
CA TYR A 674 28.95 10.82 5.64
C TYR A 674 29.66 9.81 6.57
N LYS A 675 30.92 10.02 6.89
CA LYS A 675 31.64 9.18 7.87
C LYS A 675 31.10 9.33 9.29
N LEU A 676 30.66 10.54 9.68
CA LEU A 676 30.07 10.79 10.99
C LEU A 676 28.59 10.37 11.08
N PHE A 677 27.88 10.34 9.96
CA PHE A 677 26.44 10.11 9.94
C PHE A 677 25.97 8.84 10.68
N PRO A 678 26.64 7.67 10.61
CA PRO A 678 26.28 6.49 11.40
C PRO A 678 26.31 6.73 12.91
N HIS A 679 27.26 7.52 13.40
CA HIS A 679 27.35 7.86 14.82
C HIS A 679 26.21 8.81 15.22
N ILE A 680 25.87 9.76 14.35
CA ILE A 680 24.76 10.69 14.56
C ILE A 680 23.43 9.95 14.63
N THR A 681 23.19 8.95 13.77
CA THR A 681 21.95 8.15 13.79
C THR A 681 21.81 7.26 15.02
N ASN A 682 22.89 6.94 15.73
CA ASN A 682 22.82 6.26 17.02
C ASN A 682 22.35 7.21 18.13
N LEU A 683 22.71 8.49 18.04
CA LEU A 683 22.36 9.52 19.03
C LEU A 683 20.98 10.13 18.75
N LEU A 684 20.70 10.34 17.48
CA LEU A 684 19.46 10.92 16.95
C LEU A 684 18.79 9.89 16.03
N PRO A 685 17.94 9.01 16.57
CA PRO A 685 17.59 7.78 15.88
C PRO A 685 16.52 7.93 14.80
N CYS A 686 15.73 9.01 14.78
CA CYS A 686 14.59 9.18 13.87
C CYS A 686 14.90 10.14 12.72
N TRP A 687 14.88 9.63 11.51
CA TRP A 687 15.15 10.38 10.29
C TRP A 687 14.02 10.29 9.28
N ALA A 688 13.81 11.36 8.53
CA ALA A 688 12.78 11.44 7.51
C ALA A 688 13.36 11.80 6.13
N VAL A 689 12.87 11.13 5.10
CA VAL A 689 13.22 11.38 3.69
C VAL A 689 12.01 11.17 2.80
N THR A 690 12.02 11.73 1.59
CA THR A 690 11.17 11.20 0.52
C THR A 690 11.84 9.97 -0.10
N SER A 691 11.06 9.07 -0.70
CA SER A 691 11.61 7.85 -1.32
C SER A 691 12.75 8.14 -2.32
N LEU A 692 12.62 9.18 -3.12
CA LEU A 692 13.65 9.60 -4.08
C LEU A 692 14.87 10.29 -3.43
N SER A 693 14.74 10.81 -2.21
CA SER A 693 15.84 11.48 -1.48
C SER A 693 16.67 10.52 -0.62
N ALA A 694 16.31 9.26 -0.57
CA ALA A 694 16.99 8.22 0.22
C ALA A 694 18.48 8.04 -0.14
N THR A 695 18.87 8.41 -1.36
CA THR A 695 20.26 8.36 -1.86
C THR A 695 21.24 9.21 -1.06
N ARG A 696 20.75 10.09 -0.20
CA ARG A 696 21.57 10.91 0.72
C ARG A 696 21.92 10.18 2.01
N ILE A 697 21.32 9.02 2.26
CA ILE A 697 21.61 8.17 3.41
C ILE A 697 22.63 7.10 2.98
N PRO A 698 23.59 6.72 3.84
CA PRO A 698 24.55 5.67 3.52
C PRO A 698 23.87 4.40 2.98
N PHE A 699 24.40 3.88 1.87
CA PHE A 699 23.93 2.64 1.29
C PHE A 699 24.56 1.45 2.02
N GLN A 700 23.97 1.07 3.14
CA GLN A 700 24.45 0.01 4.03
C GLN A 700 23.29 -0.90 4.45
N PRO A 701 23.50 -2.23 4.53
CA PRO A 701 22.44 -3.15 4.94
C PRO A 701 22.08 -2.92 6.42
N ASN A 702 20.81 -3.05 6.75
CA ASN A 702 20.31 -2.98 8.13
C ASN A 702 20.70 -1.70 8.90
N PHE A 703 20.90 -0.58 8.20
CA PHE A 703 21.32 0.69 8.79
C PHE A 703 20.28 1.22 9.79
N PHE A 704 19.00 0.98 9.53
CA PHE A 704 17.88 1.29 10.41
C PHE A 704 17.22 0.03 10.96
N ASP A 705 16.70 0.11 12.19
CA ASP A 705 15.95 -0.99 12.79
C ASP A 705 14.55 -1.09 12.18
N ILE A 706 13.92 0.06 11.91
CA ILE A 706 12.54 0.15 11.39
C ILE A 706 12.50 1.13 10.22
N LEU A 707 11.89 0.72 9.12
CA LEU A 707 11.47 1.58 8.02
C LEU A 707 9.96 1.78 8.11
N VAL A 708 9.51 3.03 8.17
CA VAL A 708 8.08 3.38 8.16
C VAL A 708 7.76 4.07 6.85
N ILE A 709 6.85 3.51 6.07
CA ILE A 709 6.40 4.08 4.80
C ILE A 709 4.93 4.48 4.92
N ASP A 710 4.67 5.78 4.84
CA ASP A 710 3.32 6.33 4.82
C ASP A 710 2.86 6.62 3.38
N GLU A 711 1.56 6.56 3.15
CA GLU A 711 0.92 6.65 1.82
C GLU A 711 1.51 5.64 0.82
N ALA A 712 1.80 4.42 1.28
CA ALA A 712 2.47 3.38 0.51
C ALA A 712 1.68 2.90 -0.72
N SER A 713 0.36 3.13 -0.77
CA SER A 713 -0.47 2.89 -1.96
C SER A 713 -0.06 3.76 -3.15
N GLN A 714 0.62 4.89 -2.92
CA GLN A 714 1.14 5.77 -3.96
C GLN A 714 2.60 5.49 -4.32
N CYS A 715 3.29 4.62 -3.58
CA CYS A 715 4.70 4.31 -3.79
C CYS A 715 4.85 3.20 -4.84
N ASP A 716 5.72 3.43 -5.82
CA ASP A 716 6.23 2.39 -6.71
C ASP A 716 7.23 1.50 -5.97
N ILE A 717 7.36 0.26 -6.41
CA ILE A 717 8.22 -0.73 -5.75
C ILE A 717 9.70 -0.35 -5.94
N ALA A 718 10.08 0.14 -7.12
CA ALA A 718 11.46 0.44 -7.47
C ALA A 718 12.10 1.46 -6.52
N SER A 719 11.37 2.54 -6.17
CA SER A 719 11.86 3.58 -5.26
C SER A 719 12.02 3.11 -3.82
N ILE A 720 11.36 2.00 -3.45
CA ILE A 720 11.39 1.47 -2.09
C ILE A 720 12.48 0.40 -1.90
N LEU A 721 12.92 -0.31 -2.95
CA LEU A 721 13.95 -1.34 -2.82
C LEU A 721 15.20 -0.90 -2.06
N PRO A 722 15.80 0.29 -2.37
CA PRO A 722 16.97 0.77 -1.64
C PRO A 722 16.69 1.08 -0.16
N LEU A 723 15.46 1.43 0.20
CA LEU A 723 15.04 1.67 1.58
C LEU A 723 14.91 0.35 2.35
N LEU A 724 14.35 -0.69 1.72
CA LEU A 724 14.26 -2.03 2.29
C LEU A 724 15.63 -2.64 2.57
N TYR A 725 16.60 -2.40 1.68
CA TYR A 725 17.99 -2.85 1.91
C TYR A 725 18.60 -2.24 3.18
N ARG A 726 18.25 -0.98 3.48
CA ARG A 726 18.73 -0.24 4.66
C ARG A 726 18.02 -0.61 5.97
N SER A 727 17.04 -1.50 5.97
CA SER A 727 16.20 -1.75 7.16
C SER A 727 16.09 -3.21 7.55
N LYS A 728 15.88 -3.47 8.87
CA LYS A 728 15.67 -4.81 9.46
C LYS A 728 14.19 -5.20 9.46
N SER A 729 13.30 -4.23 9.70
CA SER A 729 11.86 -4.40 9.71
C SER A 729 11.17 -3.25 8.97
N VAL A 730 9.93 -3.47 8.54
CA VAL A 730 9.20 -2.49 7.76
C VAL A 730 7.75 -2.37 8.23
N VAL A 731 7.28 -1.14 8.31
CA VAL A 731 5.91 -0.75 8.64
C VAL A 731 5.32 -0.03 7.45
N ILE A 732 4.24 -0.55 6.93
CA ILE A 732 3.58 -0.07 5.72
C ILE A 732 2.21 0.47 6.07
N ILE A 733 1.99 1.74 5.76
CA ILE A 733 0.74 2.43 6.05
C ILE A 733 0.16 2.95 4.73
N GLY A 734 -1.09 2.61 4.47
CA GLY A 734 -1.75 3.01 3.23
C GLY A 734 -3.24 2.70 3.23
N ASP A 735 -3.86 2.94 2.08
CA ASP A 735 -5.26 2.63 1.85
C ASP A 735 -5.44 2.13 0.41
N PRO A 736 -5.83 0.86 0.21
CA PRO A 736 -5.96 0.27 -1.12
C PRO A 736 -7.13 0.85 -1.92
N LYS A 737 -8.02 1.63 -1.28
CA LYS A 737 -9.18 2.27 -1.91
C LYS A 737 -8.92 3.73 -2.31
N GLN A 738 -7.76 4.28 -1.94
CA GLN A 738 -7.31 5.59 -2.40
C GLN A 738 -6.51 5.49 -3.71
N LEU A 739 -6.14 6.65 -4.25
CA LEU A 739 -5.37 6.74 -5.49
C LEU A 739 -4.06 5.95 -5.36
N ARG A 740 -3.80 5.14 -6.38
CA ARG A 740 -2.60 4.31 -6.47
C ARG A 740 -1.43 5.07 -7.07
N HIS A 741 -0.27 4.43 -7.07
CA HIS A 741 0.85 4.81 -7.92
C HIS A 741 0.39 4.90 -9.39
N ILE A 742 0.77 5.98 -10.04
CA ILE A 742 0.48 6.22 -11.45
C ILE A 742 1.81 6.16 -12.21
N SER A 743 1.84 5.34 -13.27
CA SER A 743 2.94 5.21 -14.21
C SER A 743 2.43 5.50 -15.61
N VAL A 744 3.26 6.15 -16.46
CA VAL A 744 2.98 6.28 -17.90
C VAL A 744 3.36 5.01 -18.66
N LEU A 745 4.10 4.10 -18.01
CA LEU A 745 4.45 2.81 -18.60
C LEU A 745 3.20 1.96 -18.74
N ARG A 746 2.93 1.48 -19.94
CA ARG A 746 1.74 0.66 -20.20
C ARG A 746 1.91 -0.75 -19.66
N LYS A 747 0.80 -1.37 -19.27
CA LYS A 747 0.79 -2.75 -18.76
C LYS A 747 1.50 -3.74 -19.68
N GLN A 748 1.33 -3.60 -20.97
CA GLN A 748 1.90 -4.48 -21.98
C GLN A 748 3.41 -4.30 -22.09
N GLN A 749 3.90 -3.05 -22.08
CA GLN A 749 5.32 -2.72 -22.06
C GLN A 749 5.98 -3.25 -20.77
N ASP A 750 5.30 -3.09 -19.65
CA ASP A 750 5.77 -3.59 -18.37
C ASP A 750 5.96 -5.11 -18.39
N VAL A 751 4.98 -5.86 -18.93
CA VAL A 751 5.09 -7.33 -19.09
C VAL A 751 6.24 -7.69 -20.05
N GLN A 752 6.46 -6.93 -21.11
CA GLN A 752 7.59 -7.15 -22.03
C GLN A 752 8.93 -6.95 -21.31
N LEU A 753 9.05 -5.89 -20.51
CA LEU A 753 10.25 -5.63 -19.70
C LEU A 753 10.47 -6.72 -18.63
N MET A 754 9.41 -7.18 -17.97
CA MET A 754 9.51 -8.32 -17.04
C MET A 754 10.01 -9.60 -17.73
N THR A 755 9.54 -9.86 -18.95
CA THR A 755 9.95 -11.02 -19.76
C THR A 755 11.39 -10.87 -20.22
N LYS A 756 11.80 -9.66 -20.69
CA LYS A 756 13.16 -9.33 -21.10
C LYS A 756 14.19 -9.64 -20.00
N HIS A 757 13.85 -9.34 -18.75
CA HIS A 757 14.72 -9.55 -17.60
C HIS A 757 14.50 -10.88 -16.85
N ASP A 758 13.68 -11.80 -17.42
CA ASP A 758 13.40 -13.11 -16.84
C ASP A 758 12.89 -13.03 -15.37
N VAL A 759 12.01 -12.04 -15.11
CA VAL A 759 11.38 -11.84 -13.79
C VAL A 759 9.87 -12.11 -13.80
N PHE A 760 9.25 -12.27 -14.96
CA PHE A 760 7.81 -12.39 -15.09
C PHE A 760 7.26 -13.64 -14.37
N GLU A 761 7.93 -14.79 -14.51
CA GLU A 761 7.43 -16.06 -13.95
C GLU A 761 7.41 -16.06 -12.41
N ASN A 762 8.44 -15.52 -11.78
CA ASN A 762 8.62 -15.59 -10.33
C ASN A 762 8.15 -14.33 -9.59
N TYR A 763 8.07 -13.20 -10.29
CA TYR A 763 7.83 -11.88 -9.70
C TYR A 763 6.69 -11.11 -10.39
N ALA A 764 5.67 -11.79 -10.97
CA ALA A 764 4.52 -11.14 -11.60
C ALA A 764 3.80 -10.15 -10.65
N GLY A 765 3.76 -10.43 -9.36
CA GLY A 765 3.23 -9.54 -8.33
C GLY A 765 4.11 -8.31 -8.01
N TRP A 766 5.29 -8.18 -8.62
CA TRP A 766 6.23 -7.06 -8.45
C TRP A 766 6.20 -6.11 -9.66
N ASN A 767 5.12 -6.14 -10.42
CA ASN A 767 4.93 -5.34 -11.62
C ASN A 767 4.96 -3.84 -11.29
N TYR A 768 5.73 -3.05 -12.06
CA TYR A 768 5.99 -1.65 -11.80
C TYR A 768 4.77 -0.76 -12.04
N SER A 769 4.05 -0.97 -13.14
CA SER A 769 2.99 -0.04 -13.58
C SER A 769 1.67 -0.18 -12.83
N ASN A 770 1.35 -1.37 -12.29
CA ASN A 770 0.03 -1.68 -11.76
C ASN A 770 0.00 -2.01 -10.27
N VAL A 771 1.15 -2.36 -9.68
CA VAL A 771 1.23 -2.82 -8.29
C VAL A 771 1.92 -1.76 -7.45
N SER A 772 1.20 -1.20 -6.48
CA SER A 772 1.82 -0.33 -5.49
C SER A 772 2.60 -1.17 -4.47
N PHE A 773 3.55 -0.53 -3.78
CA PHE A 773 4.27 -1.21 -2.72
C PHE A 773 3.34 -1.70 -1.59
N PHE A 774 2.23 -0.99 -1.34
CA PHE A 774 1.20 -1.42 -0.40
C PHE A 774 0.50 -2.71 -0.84
N ASP A 775 0.13 -2.81 -2.12
CA ASP A 775 -0.50 -4.02 -2.67
C ASP A 775 0.44 -5.23 -2.59
N LEU A 776 1.73 -5.02 -2.88
CA LEU A 776 2.75 -6.04 -2.73
C LEU A 776 2.81 -6.56 -1.30
N CYS A 777 2.92 -5.67 -0.31
CA CYS A 777 3.03 -6.05 1.11
C CYS A 777 1.80 -6.78 1.64
N ARG A 778 0.60 -6.40 1.20
CA ARG A 778 -0.63 -7.12 1.53
C ARG A 778 -0.60 -8.58 1.07
N GLY A 779 0.04 -8.85 -0.06
CA GLY A 779 0.20 -10.21 -0.59
C GLY A 779 1.04 -11.14 0.30
N TYR A 780 1.87 -10.58 1.18
CA TYR A 780 2.71 -11.32 2.12
C TYR A 780 2.04 -11.55 3.49
N CYS A 781 0.92 -10.90 3.77
CA CYS A 781 0.21 -11.00 5.04
C CYS A 781 -1.06 -11.84 4.91
N LYS A 782 -1.40 -12.60 5.95
CA LYS A 782 -2.74 -13.15 6.08
C LYS A 782 -3.74 -12.01 6.36
N PRO A 783 -5.01 -12.13 5.95
CA PRO A 783 -6.01 -11.08 6.18
C PRO A 783 -6.11 -10.63 7.65
N ASP A 784 -5.97 -11.56 8.60
CA ASP A 784 -6.05 -11.31 10.05
C ASP A 784 -4.79 -10.63 10.61
N ASP A 785 -3.65 -10.67 9.90
CA ASP A 785 -2.42 -9.99 10.31
C ASP A 785 -2.39 -8.52 9.84
N ILE A 786 -3.33 -8.10 9.00
CA ILE A 786 -3.46 -6.72 8.50
C ILE A 786 -4.26 -5.91 9.52
N ILE A 787 -3.63 -4.90 10.09
CA ILE A 787 -4.28 -4.04 11.08
C ILE A 787 -5.13 -2.99 10.38
N ASN A 788 -6.44 -3.03 10.63
CA ASN A 788 -7.40 -2.14 10.01
C ASN A 788 -7.85 -1.07 11.02
N LEU A 789 -7.52 0.20 10.74
CA LEU A 789 -8.00 1.34 11.53
C LEU A 789 -9.47 1.63 11.15
N LYS A 790 -10.36 1.63 12.15
CA LYS A 790 -11.81 1.70 11.92
C LYS A 790 -12.48 3.00 12.38
N ASP A 791 -11.90 3.73 13.32
CA ASP A 791 -12.53 4.92 13.90
C ASP A 791 -12.32 6.16 13.02
N HIS A 792 -13.37 6.64 12.38
CA HIS A 792 -13.34 7.83 11.54
C HIS A 792 -13.63 9.09 12.37
N HIS A 793 -12.67 10.04 12.37
CA HIS A 793 -12.74 11.29 13.16
C HIS A 793 -12.81 12.57 12.33
N ARG A 794 -12.87 12.48 10.98
CA ARG A 794 -12.62 13.63 10.11
C ARG A 794 -13.86 14.40 9.70
N SER A 795 -14.91 13.70 9.27
CA SER A 795 -16.06 14.33 8.61
C SER A 795 -17.39 13.88 9.22
N HIS A 796 -18.46 14.62 8.90
CA HIS A 796 -19.80 14.26 9.29
C HIS A 796 -20.22 12.88 8.72
N ALA A 797 -21.06 12.14 9.46
CA ALA A 797 -21.55 10.82 9.07
C ALA A 797 -22.10 10.77 7.65
N GLN A 798 -22.90 11.74 7.26
CA GLN A 798 -23.50 11.81 5.91
C GLN A 798 -22.44 11.85 4.80
N ILE A 799 -21.28 12.47 5.04
CA ILE A 799 -20.20 12.55 4.06
C ILE A 799 -19.49 11.20 3.93
N ILE A 800 -19.12 10.59 5.06
CA ILE A 800 -18.33 9.35 5.02
C ILE A 800 -19.19 8.11 4.73
N ASN A 801 -20.49 8.13 5.00
CA ASN A 801 -21.38 6.98 4.79
C ASN A 801 -21.36 6.46 3.35
N PHE A 802 -21.30 7.36 2.37
CA PHE A 802 -21.18 6.92 0.97
C PHE A 802 -19.92 6.06 0.78
N SER A 803 -18.76 6.59 1.18
CA SER A 803 -17.50 5.86 1.06
C SER A 803 -17.49 4.59 1.92
N ASN A 804 -18.08 4.64 3.12
CA ASN A 804 -18.15 3.49 4.01
C ASN A 804 -18.93 2.33 3.37
N LYS A 805 -20.08 2.61 2.76
CA LYS A 805 -20.89 1.61 2.07
C LYS A 805 -20.23 1.08 0.81
N GLN A 806 -19.71 1.99 -0.06
CA GLN A 806 -19.23 1.60 -1.39
C GLN A 806 -17.84 0.96 -1.37
N PHE A 807 -16.95 1.36 -0.44
CA PHE A 807 -15.54 0.98 -0.49
C PHE A 807 -15.05 0.21 0.75
N TYR A 808 -15.69 0.41 1.91
CA TYR A 808 -15.19 -0.13 3.18
C TYR A 808 -16.12 -1.14 3.84
N GLY A 809 -17.19 -1.59 3.13
CA GLY A 809 -18.09 -2.65 3.61
C GLY A 809 -18.75 -2.36 4.96
N GLU A 810 -19.06 -1.08 5.21
CA GLU A 810 -19.66 -0.57 6.46
C GLU A 810 -18.80 -0.80 7.73
N ASN A 811 -17.50 -1.08 7.57
CA ASN A 811 -16.61 -1.38 8.69
C ASN A 811 -16.08 -0.15 9.44
N LEU A 812 -16.30 1.08 8.92
CA LEU A 812 -15.86 2.30 9.60
C LEU A 812 -16.84 2.67 10.71
N ARG A 813 -16.31 2.91 11.90
CA ARG A 813 -17.05 3.44 13.05
C ARG A 813 -16.93 4.97 13.04
N ILE A 814 -18.05 5.67 13.18
CA ILE A 814 -18.06 7.14 13.15
C ILE A 814 -17.80 7.65 14.57
N ALA A 815 -16.57 8.10 14.80
CA ALA A 815 -16.08 8.66 16.05
C ALA A 815 -15.87 10.19 15.99
N THR A 816 -16.42 10.83 14.94
CA THR A 816 -16.28 12.27 14.72
C THR A 816 -17.01 13.07 15.81
N ARG A 817 -16.30 14.00 16.44
CA ARG A 817 -16.88 14.97 17.35
C ARG A 817 -17.40 16.16 16.54
N TYR A 818 -18.70 16.27 16.40
CA TYR A 818 -19.36 17.27 15.55
C TYR A 818 -19.11 18.70 16.04
N GLU A 819 -18.87 18.89 17.33
CA GLU A 819 -18.52 20.19 17.93
C GLU A 819 -17.25 20.80 17.34
N ASN A 820 -16.34 19.95 16.87
CA ASN A 820 -15.07 20.36 16.28
C ASN A 820 -15.16 20.65 14.77
N LEU A 821 -16.28 20.34 14.13
CA LEU A 821 -16.46 20.58 12.71
C LEU A 821 -16.83 22.05 12.42
N LYS A 822 -16.15 22.65 11.45
CA LYS A 822 -16.53 23.96 10.89
C LYS A 822 -17.75 23.80 9.99
N THR A 823 -18.95 23.96 10.53
CA THR A 823 -20.21 23.81 9.80
C THR A 823 -20.72 25.12 9.27
N LEU A 824 -21.52 25.07 8.21
CA LEU A 824 -22.37 26.18 7.77
C LEU A 824 -23.45 26.44 8.83
N LYS A 825 -23.79 27.74 9.09
CA LYS A 825 -24.80 28.12 10.08
C LYS A 825 -26.23 27.69 9.67
N ASP A 826 -26.45 27.36 8.39
CA ASP A 826 -27.73 26.84 7.92
C ASP A 826 -27.87 25.35 8.30
N LYS A 827 -29.00 24.96 8.88
CA LYS A 827 -29.30 23.57 9.30
C LYS A 827 -29.58 22.63 8.11
N LYS A 828 -28.85 22.79 6.99
CA LYS A 828 -29.00 21.95 5.79
C LYS A 828 -28.19 20.66 5.90
N PRO A 829 -28.55 19.60 5.13
CA PRO A 829 -27.76 18.37 5.10
C PRO A 829 -26.28 18.62 4.74
N ALA A 830 -25.38 17.81 5.32
CA ALA A 830 -23.95 17.93 5.05
C ALA A 830 -23.57 17.56 3.61
N VAL A 831 -24.38 16.72 2.94
CA VAL A 831 -24.27 16.39 1.52
C VAL A 831 -25.50 16.89 0.79
N ARG A 832 -25.31 17.59 -0.33
CA ARG A 832 -26.38 18.14 -1.13
C ARG A 832 -26.15 17.82 -2.60
N TRP A 833 -27.22 17.45 -3.28
CA TRP A 833 -27.24 17.29 -4.72
C TRP A 833 -27.99 18.46 -5.34
N ILE A 834 -27.40 19.08 -6.35
CA ILE A 834 -28.00 20.21 -7.06
C ILE A 834 -28.00 19.86 -8.54
N ASP A 835 -29.18 19.59 -9.09
CA ASP A 835 -29.33 19.36 -10.53
C ASP A 835 -29.15 20.64 -11.33
N VAL A 836 -28.39 20.53 -12.40
CA VAL A 836 -28.18 21.63 -13.36
C VAL A 836 -28.38 21.09 -14.76
N TYR A 837 -29.41 21.60 -15.42
CA TYR A 837 -29.66 21.25 -16.82
C TYR A 837 -28.71 22.02 -17.73
N GLY A 838 -28.02 21.30 -18.61
CA GLY A 838 -27.08 21.89 -19.55
C GLY A 838 -26.44 20.85 -20.46
N GLU A 839 -25.91 21.33 -21.56
CA GLU A 839 -25.18 20.49 -22.51
C GLU A 839 -23.69 20.53 -22.24
N THR A 840 -23.05 19.36 -22.36
CA THR A 840 -21.61 19.23 -22.24
C THR A 840 -20.95 19.74 -23.51
N GLN A 841 -19.99 20.64 -23.35
CA GLN A 841 -19.22 21.25 -24.42
C GLN A 841 -17.77 20.75 -24.38
N ARG A 842 -17.12 20.72 -25.54
CA ARG A 842 -15.68 20.50 -25.64
C ARG A 842 -14.99 21.83 -25.96
N PRO A 843 -13.86 22.15 -25.29
CA PRO A 843 -13.06 23.29 -25.68
C PRO A 843 -12.59 23.16 -27.13
N ALA A 844 -12.48 24.28 -27.84
CA ALA A 844 -11.87 24.30 -29.17
C ALA A 844 -10.39 23.78 -29.12
N SER A 845 -9.76 23.91 -27.97
CA SER A 845 -8.41 23.45 -27.68
C SER A 845 -8.31 21.94 -27.39
N GLY A 846 -9.38 21.16 -27.44
CA GLY A 846 -9.37 19.75 -27.04
C GLY A 846 -9.22 19.57 -25.51
N GLY A 847 -9.03 18.35 -25.05
CA GLY A 847 -8.63 18.10 -23.65
C GLY A 847 -9.78 18.14 -22.63
N GLY A 848 -10.78 17.28 -22.78
CA GLY A 848 -11.85 17.08 -21.80
C GLY A 848 -13.12 17.84 -22.13
N SER A 849 -14.00 17.92 -21.16
CA SER A 849 -15.34 18.48 -21.31
C SER A 849 -15.63 19.52 -20.23
N TYR A 850 -16.53 20.45 -20.52
CA TYR A 850 -17.03 21.43 -19.57
C TYR A 850 -18.52 21.69 -19.79
N ASN A 851 -19.18 22.23 -18.76
CA ASN A 851 -20.60 22.57 -18.78
C ASN A 851 -20.78 24.00 -18.23
N THR A 852 -21.11 24.94 -19.13
CA THR A 852 -21.26 26.35 -18.78
C THR A 852 -22.37 26.61 -17.74
N PRO A 853 -23.55 26.01 -17.82
CA PRO A 853 -24.59 26.13 -16.78
C PRO A 853 -24.08 25.70 -15.38
N GLU A 854 -23.34 24.59 -15.28
CA GLU A 854 -22.75 24.15 -14.01
C GLU A 854 -21.76 25.18 -13.46
N ILE A 855 -20.87 25.71 -14.32
CA ILE A 855 -19.91 26.74 -13.96
C ILE A 855 -20.63 27.98 -13.38
N ASN A 856 -21.65 28.46 -14.08
CA ASN A 856 -22.42 29.59 -13.63
C ASN A 856 -23.13 29.33 -12.29
N LYS A 857 -23.63 28.11 -12.08
CA LYS A 857 -24.25 27.70 -10.82
C LYS A 857 -23.26 27.68 -9.68
N ILE A 858 -22.04 27.16 -9.93
CA ILE A 858 -20.93 27.16 -8.94
C ILE A 858 -20.55 28.58 -8.55
N ILE A 859 -20.33 29.47 -9.52
CA ILE A 859 -19.98 30.89 -9.25
C ILE A 859 -21.07 31.59 -8.44
N LYS A 860 -22.34 31.38 -8.83
CA LYS A 860 -23.47 31.93 -8.05
C LYS A 860 -23.54 31.41 -6.63
N TYR A 861 -23.23 30.09 -6.43
CA TYR A 861 -23.20 29.48 -5.11
C TYR A 861 -22.05 30.01 -4.26
N LEU A 862 -20.86 30.21 -4.85
CA LEU A 862 -19.71 30.81 -4.17
C LEU A 862 -20.01 32.23 -3.70
N ASN A 863 -20.62 33.07 -4.56
CA ASN A 863 -21.02 34.43 -4.22
C ASN A 863 -22.04 34.44 -3.06
N ASP A 864 -23.06 33.57 -3.09
CA ASP A 864 -24.03 33.43 -1.99
C ASP A 864 -23.35 32.98 -0.68
N LEU A 865 -22.44 31.98 -0.76
CA LEU A 865 -21.75 31.43 0.38
C LEU A 865 -20.84 32.46 1.06
N ILE A 866 -20.09 33.24 0.27
CA ILE A 866 -19.09 34.18 0.76
C ILE A 866 -19.72 35.49 1.19
N PHE A 867 -20.52 36.10 0.31
CA PHE A 867 -21.03 37.50 0.55
C PHE A 867 -22.35 37.52 1.30
N ASN A 868 -23.29 36.61 1.01
CA ASN A 868 -24.59 36.61 1.68
C ASN A 868 -24.56 35.88 3.02
N LYS A 869 -23.87 34.73 3.09
CA LYS A 869 -23.80 33.91 4.31
C LYS A 869 -22.55 34.18 5.16
N GLY A 870 -21.62 35.00 4.67
CA GLY A 870 -20.40 35.38 5.39
C GLY A 870 -19.50 34.21 5.80
N TYR A 871 -19.47 33.14 5.01
CA TYR A 871 -18.65 31.98 5.30
C TYR A 871 -17.17 32.30 5.20
N LYS A 872 -16.39 31.91 6.23
CA LYS A 872 -14.94 32.19 6.35
C LYS A 872 -14.05 30.96 6.33
N GLY A 873 -14.62 29.77 6.16
CA GLY A 873 -13.84 28.51 6.13
C GLY A 873 -13.14 28.27 4.79
N SER A 874 -12.37 27.19 4.73
CA SER A 874 -11.73 26.73 3.50
C SER A 874 -12.73 26.14 2.52
N ILE A 875 -12.50 26.34 1.22
CA ILE A 875 -13.40 25.93 0.14
C ILE A 875 -12.60 25.11 -0.89
N GLY A 876 -13.18 24.02 -1.36
CA GLY A 876 -12.66 23.23 -2.46
C GLY A 876 -13.67 23.10 -3.59
N ILE A 877 -13.19 23.12 -4.83
CA ILE A 877 -13.99 22.75 -6.02
C ILE A 877 -13.21 21.65 -6.73
N VAL A 878 -13.85 20.50 -6.89
CA VAL A 878 -13.24 19.35 -7.55
C VAL A 878 -14.05 18.96 -8.78
N SER A 879 -13.37 18.69 -9.89
CA SER A 879 -13.99 18.13 -11.09
C SER A 879 -13.09 17.04 -11.67
N PRO A 880 -13.66 15.97 -12.25
CA PRO A 880 -12.87 14.99 -12.99
C PRO A 880 -12.31 15.56 -14.30
N PHE A 881 -12.85 16.68 -14.81
CA PHE A 881 -12.47 17.26 -16.07
C PHE A 881 -11.62 18.52 -15.91
N ARG A 882 -10.39 18.50 -16.43
CA ARG A 882 -9.48 19.65 -16.42
C ARG A 882 -10.09 20.89 -17.10
N ALA A 883 -10.78 20.71 -18.21
CA ALA A 883 -11.44 21.80 -18.90
C ALA A 883 -12.45 22.51 -17.99
N GLN A 884 -13.29 21.77 -17.27
CA GLN A 884 -14.25 22.32 -16.30
C GLN A 884 -13.52 23.16 -15.23
N VAL A 885 -12.42 22.63 -14.66
CA VAL A 885 -11.61 23.36 -13.68
C VAL A 885 -11.08 24.68 -14.24
N ASN A 886 -10.53 24.66 -15.46
CA ASN A 886 -9.94 25.84 -16.10
C ASN A 886 -10.99 26.91 -16.37
N TYR A 887 -12.18 26.53 -16.85
CA TYR A 887 -13.27 27.49 -17.07
C TYR A 887 -13.85 28.03 -15.75
N ILE A 888 -13.93 27.24 -14.69
CA ILE A 888 -14.30 27.73 -13.34
C ILE A 888 -13.27 28.77 -12.87
N ARG A 889 -11.97 28.47 -12.96
CA ARG A 889 -10.89 29.40 -12.60
C ARG A 889 -10.96 30.70 -13.37
N GLN A 890 -11.15 30.65 -14.69
CA GLN A 890 -11.32 31.82 -15.54
C GLN A 890 -12.56 32.65 -15.14
N SER A 891 -13.64 32.00 -14.75
CA SER A 891 -14.84 32.68 -14.29
C SER A 891 -14.65 33.36 -12.93
N ILE A 892 -13.84 32.76 -12.03
CA ILE A 892 -13.46 33.36 -10.75
C ILE A 892 -12.58 34.60 -10.98
N ILE A 893 -11.57 34.53 -11.87
CA ILE A 893 -10.68 35.63 -12.20
C ILE A 893 -11.44 36.84 -12.79
N LYS A 894 -12.52 36.60 -13.53
CA LYS A 894 -13.37 37.67 -14.08
C LYS A 894 -14.17 38.43 -13.01
N ASP A 895 -14.33 37.84 -11.83
CA ASP A 895 -15.01 38.46 -10.69
C ASP A 895 -13.95 38.84 -9.63
N GLU A 896 -13.35 40.04 -9.79
CA GLU A 896 -12.25 40.53 -8.93
C GLU A 896 -12.58 40.50 -7.42
N LYS A 897 -13.86 40.69 -7.05
CA LYS A 897 -14.28 40.64 -5.64
C LYS A 897 -14.23 39.23 -5.11
N LEU A 898 -14.72 38.29 -5.90
CA LEU A 898 -14.74 36.85 -5.55
C LEU A 898 -13.30 36.32 -5.50
N GLU A 899 -12.47 36.64 -6.48
CA GLU A 899 -11.07 36.25 -6.55
C GLU A 899 -10.30 36.70 -5.30
N LYS A 900 -10.41 37.99 -4.92
CA LYS A 900 -9.74 38.54 -3.73
C LYS A 900 -10.17 37.84 -2.45
N GLU A 901 -11.46 37.56 -2.28
CA GLU A 901 -11.99 36.86 -1.12
C GLU A 901 -11.53 35.39 -1.07
N LEU A 902 -11.46 34.71 -2.20
CA LEU A 902 -10.98 33.33 -2.28
C LEU A 902 -9.47 33.23 -2.02
N HIS A 903 -8.66 34.21 -2.48
CA HIS A 903 -7.23 34.25 -2.17
C HIS A 903 -6.92 34.44 -0.68
N SER A 904 -7.79 35.13 0.05
CA SER A 904 -7.64 35.30 1.50
C SER A 904 -7.98 34.03 2.31
N ARG A 905 -8.47 32.98 1.63
CA ARG A 905 -8.92 31.73 2.23
C ARG A 905 -8.05 30.57 1.73
N ASP A 906 -8.11 29.46 2.41
CA ASP A 906 -7.53 28.22 1.92
C ASP A 906 -8.45 27.62 0.82
N PHE A 907 -8.34 28.17 -0.41
CA PHE A 907 -9.16 27.84 -1.56
C PHE A 907 -8.39 26.97 -2.57
N ILE A 908 -9.03 25.93 -3.06
CA ILE A 908 -8.52 25.09 -4.16
C ILE A 908 -9.67 24.82 -5.15
N CYS A 909 -9.39 25.01 -6.44
CA CYS A 909 -10.23 24.53 -7.55
C CYS A 909 -9.33 23.68 -8.45
N ASP A 910 -9.50 22.36 -8.47
CA ASP A 910 -8.60 21.47 -9.24
C ASP A 910 -9.25 20.09 -9.47
N THR A 911 -8.52 19.20 -10.17
CA THR A 911 -8.92 17.81 -10.31
C THR A 911 -8.65 16.99 -9.04
N VAL A 912 -9.19 15.78 -8.99
CA VAL A 912 -9.18 14.90 -7.81
C VAL A 912 -7.77 14.67 -7.24
N HIS A 913 -6.75 14.50 -8.10
CA HIS A 913 -5.38 14.24 -7.68
C HIS A 913 -4.79 15.37 -6.83
N LYS A 914 -5.18 16.61 -7.08
CA LYS A 914 -4.69 17.76 -6.33
C LYS A 914 -5.27 17.83 -4.91
N PHE A 915 -6.47 17.26 -4.72
CA PHE A 915 -7.13 17.19 -3.41
C PHE A 915 -6.57 16.11 -2.49
N GLN A 916 -5.73 15.21 -3.01
CA GLN A 916 -5.18 14.14 -2.21
C GLN A 916 -4.30 14.70 -1.07
N GLY A 917 -4.63 14.32 0.16
CA GLY A 917 -3.96 14.84 1.38
C GLY A 917 -4.45 16.20 1.84
N ASP A 918 -5.29 16.90 1.08
CA ASP A 918 -5.85 18.20 1.47
C ASP A 918 -7.15 18.07 2.28
N ARG A 919 -7.51 19.13 2.98
CA ARG A 919 -8.69 19.19 3.87
C ARG A 919 -9.40 20.50 3.68
N LYS A 920 -10.62 20.45 3.18
CA LYS A 920 -11.49 21.64 3.04
C LYS A 920 -12.74 21.50 3.92
N SER A 921 -13.23 22.61 4.42
CA SER A 921 -14.43 22.64 5.24
C SER A 921 -15.71 22.51 4.38
N VAL A 922 -15.65 22.95 3.13
CA VAL A 922 -16.68 22.80 2.09
C VAL A 922 -16.01 22.35 0.80
N VAL A 923 -16.58 21.34 0.15
CA VAL A 923 -16.16 20.85 -1.16
C VAL A 923 -17.38 20.79 -2.05
#